data_0a92585a9695a3f255b24f1b5e2204ad
#
_entry.id   0a92585a9695a3f255b24f1b5e2204ad
#
_cell.length_a   1.000
_cell.length_b   1.000
_cell.length_c   1.000
_cell.angle_alpha   90.00
_cell.angle_beta   90.00
_cell.angle_gamma   90.00
#
_symmetry.space_group_name_H-M   'P 1'
#
loop_
_entity.id
_entity.type
_entity.pdbx_description
1 polymer ?
#
loop_
_entity_poly.entity_id
_entity_poly.type
_entity_poly.pdbx_seq_one_letter_code
_entity_poly.pdbx_strand_id
1 'polypeptide(L)'
;VPVFADPPEWSSANSYEPLEIVIHKGNSYTSKTFVPVGIDISDPQYWALTGNYNAQVEQYRQEVSAMQGQVTAMQGQVTQNKDDIAGLKRQASDFDAEIAARKKVYVTYKDFGAKLDGVTDDSAAIVAAHNYANTNGIPIVQHGGKVKCNFQAEVKTSCLLDMEFVLLANSPQPVYSIEADDAQTFTFSGSVTADSVTSPDARLNGCFAMIQNENDGWNLGAREGTGTTIYHREVKAYDKAGMLITSPFYIPNTGTFTCSNVHSLWERPVEFAGATITYDNSEQANIPNFLRVRRNNTAVKDITFNPLSVPPAAASSLESNGLIFVHACANVKVSNISGNNNSSDNETTTASTYSYLLGFNSTFNCHVDNMLGVGGWGVVGSDWCDCMTYSNCVLNRVDNHFGAFGTYILTNSKLTGICAFTLPYGNANAVISNVDMFPRAKKYSCIDFRKDVNLAFQGTLHINNCTLNEPNSIRGNIFINAVKSVSSGSQPDVKPRIVINGLYYNTTRQLCYSPAGMALNYSINGFEGNFSMWGAPNVKMSNSICWNMDTNGLLTPETIIHIDNCTLNKKETTPSTDWFFTGEFIIANCKINNTFKCNTQDDQAKHLVTGCIFKNGETVIGRGAVSFVGCVIDTVPTLTHYKSKSCFGIADAEK
;
A
#
# COMPACT_ATOMS: atom_id res chain seq x y z
N VAL A 1 20.82 -24.45 -35.41
CA VAL A 1 21.33 -25.17 -34.24
C VAL A 1 22.35 -26.15 -34.78
N PRO A 2 23.63 -26.13 -34.39
CA PRO A 2 24.58 -27.15 -34.80
C PRO A 2 24.09 -28.50 -34.26
N VAL A 3 23.83 -29.41 -35.17
CA VAL A 3 23.58 -30.81 -34.84
C VAL A 3 24.93 -31.42 -34.57
N PHE A 4 25.28 -31.62 -33.31
CA PHE A 4 26.42 -32.43 -32.96
C PHE A 4 26.05 -33.89 -33.23
N ALA A 5 26.84 -34.56 -34.07
CA ALA A 5 26.67 -35.99 -34.23
C ALA A 5 27.01 -36.69 -32.90
N ASP A 6 26.24 -37.70 -32.55
CA ASP A 6 26.55 -38.52 -31.39
C ASP A 6 27.97 -39.15 -31.55
N PRO A 7 28.76 -39.18 -30.49
CA PRO A 7 30.07 -39.86 -30.58
C PRO A 7 29.86 -41.31 -31.01
N PRO A 8 30.74 -41.81 -31.87
CA PRO A 8 30.61 -43.16 -32.38
C PRO A 8 30.79 -44.20 -31.27
N GLU A 9 30.16 -45.36 -31.44
CA GLU A 9 30.46 -46.53 -30.59
C GLU A 9 31.93 -46.98 -30.80
N TRP A 10 32.58 -47.22 -29.68
CA TRP A 10 33.93 -47.74 -29.71
C TRP A 10 34.01 -49.12 -30.38
N SER A 11 35.04 -49.31 -31.20
CA SER A 11 35.35 -50.58 -31.82
C SER A 11 36.85 -50.87 -31.75
N SER A 12 37.23 -52.05 -31.33
CA SER A 12 38.62 -52.50 -31.35
C SER A 12 39.22 -52.62 -32.77
N ALA A 13 38.39 -52.56 -33.80
CA ALA A 13 38.80 -52.61 -35.20
C ALA A 13 39.22 -51.25 -35.77
N ASN A 14 39.00 -50.16 -35.00
CA ASN A 14 39.34 -48.79 -35.43
C ASN A 14 40.56 -48.25 -34.69
N SER A 15 41.26 -47.33 -35.29
CA SER A 15 42.20 -46.44 -34.62
C SER A 15 41.54 -45.13 -34.30
N TYR A 16 42.00 -44.43 -33.27
CA TYR A 16 41.42 -43.16 -32.85
C TYR A 16 42.51 -42.10 -32.67
N GLU A 17 42.22 -40.92 -33.12
CA GLU A 17 43.11 -39.77 -32.93
C GLU A 17 43.03 -39.26 -31.46
N PRO A 18 44.06 -38.53 -31.01
CA PRO A 18 44.00 -37.93 -29.68
C PRO A 18 42.80 -37.00 -29.52
N LEU A 19 42.14 -37.08 -28.36
CA LEU A 19 40.92 -36.31 -27.98
C LEU A 19 39.64 -36.73 -28.72
N GLU A 20 39.65 -37.83 -29.45
CA GLU A 20 38.40 -38.41 -29.94
C GLU A 20 37.54 -38.98 -28.79
N ILE A 21 36.26 -38.74 -28.88
CA ILE A 21 35.29 -39.23 -27.92
C ILE A 21 34.51 -40.40 -28.53
N VAL A 22 34.44 -41.50 -27.82
CA VAL A 22 33.67 -42.68 -28.19
C VAL A 22 32.75 -43.15 -27.06
N ILE A 23 31.74 -43.90 -27.41
CA ILE A 23 30.82 -44.51 -26.44
C ILE A 23 31.11 -45.99 -26.36
N HIS A 24 31.11 -46.53 -25.14
CA HIS A 24 31.17 -47.96 -24.91
C HIS A 24 30.34 -48.32 -23.67
N LYS A 25 29.36 -49.19 -23.87
CA LYS A 25 28.44 -49.65 -22.78
C LYS A 25 27.86 -48.50 -21.98
N GLY A 26 27.44 -47.43 -22.65
CA GLY A 26 26.79 -46.27 -22.05
C GLY A 26 27.71 -45.26 -21.35
N ASN A 27 29.00 -45.43 -21.42
CA ASN A 27 29.98 -44.50 -20.90
C ASN A 27 30.74 -43.82 -22.07
N SER A 28 31.08 -42.55 -21.89
CA SER A 28 31.96 -41.87 -22.82
C SER A 28 33.42 -41.98 -22.40
N TYR A 29 34.26 -42.24 -23.34
CA TYR A 29 35.71 -42.32 -23.20
C TYR A 29 36.36 -41.34 -24.16
N THR A 30 37.41 -40.70 -23.71
CA THR A 30 38.24 -39.83 -24.57
C THR A 30 39.62 -40.44 -24.73
N SER A 31 40.09 -40.51 -25.96
CA SER A 31 41.46 -40.94 -26.27
C SER A 31 42.48 -39.92 -25.75
N LYS A 32 43.45 -40.38 -24.96
CA LYS A 32 44.53 -39.53 -24.42
C LYS A 32 45.65 -39.26 -25.42
N THR A 33 45.83 -40.19 -26.36
CA THR A 33 46.85 -40.17 -27.39
C THR A 33 46.31 -40.94 -28.61
N PHE A 34 47.06 -41.04 -29.68
CA PHE A 34 46.69 -41.92 -30.78
C PHE A 34 46.51 -43.35 -30.28
N VAL A 35 45.35 -43.95 -30.55
CA VAL A 35 44.99 -45.32 -30.15
C VAL A 35 45.09 -46.23 -31.38
N PRO A 36 46.07 -47.17 -31.44
CA PRO A 36 46.17 -48.16 -32.52
C PRO A 36 45.00 -49.13 -32.51
N VAL A 37 44.70 -49.72 -33.64
CA VAL A 37 43.77 -50.85 -33.79
C VAL A 37 44.10 -51.95 -32.80
N GLY A 38 43.10 -52.52 -32.14
CA GLY A 38 43.25 -53.61 -31.22
C GLY A 38 43.43 -53.22 -29.74
N ILE A 39 43.59 -51.98 -29.42
CA ILE A 39 43.70 -51.52 -28.02
C ILE A 39 42.32 -51.54 -27.36
N ASP A 40 42.21 -52.17 -26.21
CA ASP A 40 40.98 -52.25 -25.45
C ASP A 40 40.59 -50.90 -24.80
N ILE A 41 39.32 -50.64 -24.74
CA ILE A 41 38.78 -49.37 -24.16
C ILE A 41 39.11 -49.22 -22.67
N SER A 42 39.40 -50.27 -21.99
CA SER A 42 39.77 -50.27 -20.56
C SER A 42 41.24 -49.92 -20.32
N ASP A 43 42.05 -49.81 -21.35
CA ASP A 43 43.47 -49.48 -21.20
C ASP A 43 43.67 -48.02 -20.78
N PRO A 44 44.08 -47.77 -19.52
CA PRO A 44 44.18 -46.42 -18.98
C PRO A 44 45.32 -45.60 -19.59
N GLN A 45 46.21 -46.22 -20.36
CA GLN A 45 47.28 -45.51 -21.04
C GLN A 45 46.73 -44.77 -22.25
N TYR A 46 45.71 -45.32 -22.89
CA TYR A 46 45.11 -44.77 -24.09
C TYR A 46 43.80 -44.06 -23.88
N TRP A 47 42.99 -44.51 -22.90
CA TRP A 47 41.63 -44.04 -22.69
C TRP A 47 41.42 -43.40 -21.34
N ALA A 48 40.62 -42.37 -21.31
CA ALA A 48 40.06 -41.79 -20.09
C ALA A 48 38.54 -41.94 -20.09
N LEU A 49 37.99 -42.49 -19.04
CA LEU A 49 36.56 -42.43 -18.79
C LEU A 49 36.15 -40.97 -18.50
N THR A 50 35.37 -40.35 -19.37
CA THR A 50 35.04 -38.94 -19.30
C THR A 50 33.60 -38.68 -18.83
N GLY A 51 32.75 -39.71 -18.85
CA GLY A 51 31.42 -39.58 -18.29
C GLY A 51 30.47 -40.75 -18.61
N ASN A 52 29.31 -40.76 -18.03
CA ASN A 52 28.21 -41.65 -18.40
C ASN A 52 27.38 -40.96 -19.48
N TYR A 53 27.74 -41.19 -20.74
CA TYR A 53 27.10 -40.55 -21.87
C TYR A 53 25.60 -40.79 -21.95
N ASN A 54 25.17 -42.02 -21.70
CA ASN A 54 23.75 -42.38 -21.76
C ASN A 54 22.93 -41.66 -20.69
N ALA A 55 23.46 -41.51 -19.47
CA ALA A 55 22.81 -40.79 -18.43
C ALA A 55 22.69 -39.29 -18.75
N GLN A 56 23.74 -38.70 -19.32
CA GLN A 56 23.71 -37.30 -19.73
C GLN A 56 22.76 -37.06 -20.91
N VAL A 57 22.76 -37.94 -21.90
CA VAL A 57 21.83 -37.85 -23.05
C VAL A 57 20.37 -37.99 -22.55
N GLU A 58 20.11 -38.91 -21.63
CA GLU A 58 18.78 -39.10 -21.10
C GLU A 58 18.32 -37.88 -20.24
N GLN A 59 19.22 -37.31 -19.47
CA GLN A 59 18.94 -36.06 -18.77
C GLN A 59 18.60 -34.94 -19.75
N TYR A 60 19.39 -34.71 -20.79
CA TYR A 60 19.10 -33.69 -21.81
C TYR A 60 17.78 -33.97 -22.55
N ARG A 61 17.46 -35.24 -22.84
CA ARG A 61 16.17 -35.61 -23.43
C ARG A 61 15.00 -35.25 -22.53
N GLN A 62 15.13 -35.49 -21.23
CA GLN A 62 14.11 -35.11 -20.25
C GLN A 62 13.96 -33.59 -20.15
N GLU A 63 15.08 -32.85 -20.12
CA GLU A 63 15.07 -31.38 -20.09
C GLU A 63 14.44 -30.80 -21.37
N VAL A 64 14.81 -31.33 -22.55
CA VAL A 64 14.21 -30.92 -23.83
C VAL A 64 12.73 -31.25 -23.88
N SER A 65 12.31 -32.43 -23.40
CA SER A 65 10.90 -32.81 -23.34
C SER A 65 10.10 -31.90 -22.41
N ALA A 66 10.68 -31.55 -21.25
CA ALA A 66 10.07 -30.62 -20.32
C ALA A 66 9.93 -29.21 -20.93
N MET A 67 10.98 -28.72 -21.60
CA MET A 67 10.92 -27.43 -22.32
C MET A 67 9.91 -27.44 -23.47
N GLN A 68 9.81 -28.54 -24.21
CA GLN A 68 8.79 -28.71 -25.26
C GLN A 68 7.38 -28.68 -24.67
N GLY A 69 7.17 -29.30 -23.50
CA GLY A 69 5.92 -29.22 -22.77
C GLY A 69 5.56 -27.79 -22.38
N GLN A 70 6.53 -27.05 -21.84
CA GLN A 70 6.35 -25.63 -21.49
C GLN A 70 6.04 -24.76 -22.72
N VAL A 71 6.74 -24.98 -23.82
CA VAL A 71 6.48 -24.25 -25.08
C VAL A 71 5.07 -24.55 -25.59
N THR A 72 4.64 -25.80 -25.54
CA THR A 72 3.28 -26.19 -25.96
C THR A 72 2.23 -25.55 -25.05
N ALA A 73 2.46 -25.53 -23.75
CA ALA A 73 1.56 -24.86 -22.80
C ALA A 73 1.48 -23.35 -23.06
N MET A 74 2.63 -22.70 -23.28
CA MET A 74 2.65 -21.27 -23.64
C MET A 74 1.99 -20.99 -24.97
N GLN A 75 2.17 -21.85 -25.99
CA GLN A 75 1.46 -21.73 -27.27
C GLN A 75 -0.05 -21.86 -27.08
N GLY A 76 -0.51 -22.78 -26.20
CA GLY A 76 -1.91 -22.90 -25.83
C GLY A 76 -2.45 -21.63 -25.20
N GLN A 77 -1.71 -21.08 -24.24
CA GLN A 77 -2.06 -19.81 -23.59
C GLN A 77 -2.10 -18.62 -24.56
N VAL A 78 -1.14 -18.55 -25.48
CA VAL A 78 -1.12 -17.51 -26.52
C VAL A 78 -2.33 -17.65 -27.47
N THR A 79 -2.71 -18.88 -27.79
CA THR A 79 -3.90 -19.13 -28.62
C THR A 79 -5.17 -18.72 -27.86
N GLN A 80 -5.31 -19.12 -26.60
CA GLN A 80 -6.43 -18.70 -25.76
C GLN A 80 -6.52 -17.18 -25.64
N ASN A 81 -5.41 -16.51 -25.36
CA ASN A 81 -5.37 -15.05 -25.28
C ASN A 81 -5.75 -14.37 -26.61
N LYS A 82 -5.35 -14.96 -27.75
CA LYS A 82 -5.79 -14.46 -29.07
C LYS A 82 -7.30 -14.59 -29.27
N ASP A 83 -7.88 -15.70 -28.82
CA ASP A 83 -9.31 -15.95 -28.94
C ASP A 83 -10.10 -15.02 -27.99
N ASP A 84 -9.59 -14.81 -26.77
CA ASP A 84 -10.15 -13.86 -25.80
C ASP A 84 -10.09 -12.42 -26.35
N ILE A 85 -8.95 -12.01 -26.91
CA ILE A 85 -8.81 -10.70 -27.58
C ILE A 85 -9.76 -10.58 -28.77
N ALA A 86 -9.91 -11.62 -29.57
CA ALA A 86 -10.84 -11.62 -30.68
C ALA A 86 -12.30 -11.56 -30.22
N GLY A 87 -12.61 -12.19 -29.08
CA GLY A 87 -13.89 -12.09 -28.39
C GLY A 87 -14.19 -10.68 -27.92
N LEU A 88 -13.23 -10.07 -27.22
CA LEU A 88 -13.34 -8.68 -26.74
C LEU A 88 -13.45 -7.67 -27.89
N LYS A 89 -12.73 -7.87 -28.99
CA LYS A 89 -12.85 -7.03 -30.19
C LYS A 89 -14.21 -7.14 -30.85
N ARG A 90 -14.80 -8.34 -30.88
CA ARG A 90 -16.16 -8.54 -31.39
C ARG A 90 -17.17 -7.85 -30.49
N GLN A 91 -17.07 -8.03 -29.16
CA GLN A 91 -17.96 -7.34 -28.22
C GLN A 91 -17.83 -5.81 -28.34
N ALA A 92 -16.62 -5.27 -28.49
CA ALA A 92 -16.43 -3.85 -28.74
C ALA A 92 -17.06 -3.39 -30.06
N SER A 93 -16.88 -4.17 -31.14
CA SER A 93 -17.49 -3.87 -32.43
C SER A 93 -19.01 -3.96 -32.41
N ASP A 94 -19.57 -4.95 -31.71
CA ASP A 94 -21.00 -5.11 -31.54
C ASP A 94 -21.57 -3.95 -30.68
N PHE A 95 -20.82 -3.52 -29.67
CA PHE A 95 -21.16 -2.35 -28.87
C PHE A 95 -21.12 -1.06 -29.70
N ASP A 96 -20.09 -0.88 -30.53
CA ASP A 96 -19.99 0.25 -31.47
C ASP A 96 -21.10 0.22 -32.52
N ALA A 97 -21.45 -0.96 -33.03
CA ALA A 97 -22.56 -1.14 -33.98
C ALA A 97 -23.93 -0.89 -33.32
N GLU A 98 -24.09 -1.31 -32.07
CA GLU A 98 -25.29 -1.02 -31.27
C GLU A 98 -25.40 0.48 -30.96
N ILE A 99 -24.29 1.13 -30.63
CA ILE A 99 -24.22 2.59 -30.45
C ILE A 99 -24.57 3.30 -31.78
N ALA A 100 -24.01 2.84 -32.89
CA ALA A 100 -24.29 3.42 -34.22
C ALA A 100 -25.73 3.19 -34.71
N ALA A 101 -26.33 2.05 -34.36
CA ALA A 101 -27.71 1.72 -34.69
C ALA A 101 -28.73 2.45 -33.79
N ARG A 102 -28.35 2.82 -32.59
CA ARG A 102 -29.17 3.64 -31.70
C ARG A 102 -29.18 5.08 -32.23
N LYS A 103 -30.19 5.46 -32.96
CA LYS A 103 -30.43 6.84 -33.38
C LYS A 103 -30.16 7.79 -32.22
N LYS A 104 -29.13 8.70 -32.36
CA LYS A 104 -28.84 9.86 -31.52
C LYS A 104 -29.21 9.65 -30.04
N VAL A 105 -28.42 8.81 -29.34
CA VAL A 105 -28.79 8.27 -28.04
C VAL A 105 -28.13 9.03 -26.88
N TYR A 106 -27.95 10.32 -27.04
CA TYR A 106 -27.57 11.21 -25.97
C TYR A 106 -28.38 12.52 -26.05
N VAL A 107 -28.48 13.20 -24.95
CA VAL A 107 -29.01 14.57 -24.87
C VAL A 107 -27.94 15.55 -24.40
N THR A 108 -28.13 16.79 -24.80
CA THR A 108 -27.29 17.92 -24.34
C THR A 108 -28.12 18.84 -23.44
N TYR A 109 -27.49 19.67 -22.65
CA TYR A 109 -28.19 20.71 -21.89
C TYR A 109 -28.86 21.74 -22.83
N LYS A 110 -28.23 21.99 -23.99
CA LYS A 110 -28.78 22.90 -25.01
C LYS A 110 -30.09 22.38 -25.61
N ASP A 111 -30.30 21.09 -25.67
CA ASP A 111 -31.58 20.49 -26.15
C ASP A 111 -32.75 20.90 -25.22
N PHE A 112 -32.48 21.32 -24.00
CA PHE A 112 -33.44 21.78 -22.99
C PHE A 112 -33.41 23.30 -22.79
N GLY A 113 -32.71 24.05 -23.63
CA GLY A 113 -32.69 25.50 -23.64
C GLY A 113 -31.59 26.18 -22.83
N ALA A 114 -30.60 25.42 -22.29
CA ALA A 114 -29.47 26.00 -21.60
C ALA A 114 -28.64 26.89 -22.53
N LYS A 115 -28.22 28.05 -22.02
CA LYS A 115 -27.35 29.03 -22.74
C LYS A 115 -25.90 28.70 -22.59
N LEU A 116 -25.48 28.21 -21.43
CA LEU A 116 -24.12 27.81 -21.08
C LEU A 116 -23.10 28.95 -21.25
N ASP A 117 -23.51 30.17 -20.95
CA ASP A 117 -22.71 31.39 -21.08
C ASP A 117 -22.04 31.86 -19.78
N GLY A 118 -22.29 31.15 -18.66
CA GLY A 118 -21.78 31.46 -17.33
C GLY A 118 -22.48 32.63 -16.64
N VAL A 119 -23.51 33.19 -17.28
CA VAL A 119 -24.29 34.36 -16.80
C VAL A 119 -25.75 33.95 -16.57
N THR A 120 -26.36 33.36 -17.57
CA THR A 120 -27.76 32.87 -17.51
C THR A 120 -27.91 31.77 -16.47
N ASP A 121 -29.02 31.74 -15.76
CA ASP A 121 -29.38 30.65 -14.87
C ASP A 121 -29.92 29.49 -15.69
N ASP A 122 -29.11 28.49 -15.91
CA ASP A 122 -29.43 27.28 -16.67
C ASP A 122 -29.97 26.13 -15.81
N SER A 123 -30.24 26.37 -14.52
CA SER A 123 -30.62 25.34 -13.54
C SER A 123 -31.80 24.48 -14.00
N ALA A 124 -32.87 25.14 -14.46
CA ALA A 124 -34.09 24.43 -14.91
C ALA A 124 -33.83 23.53 -16.13
N ALA A 125 -33.04 24.02 -17.09
CA ALA A 125 -32.68 23.28 -18.30
C ALA A 125 -31.81 22.06 -17.99
N ILE A 126 -30.83 22.22 -17.08
CA ILE A 126 -29.94 21.13 -16.65
C ILE A 126 -30.76 20.04 -15.93
N VAL A 127 -31.59 20.41 -14.96
CA VAL A 127 -32.42 19.46 -14.22
C VAL A 127 -33.40 18.74 -15.17
N ALA A 128 -33.99 19.46 -16.12
CA ALA A 128 -34.88 18.84 -17.14
C ALA A 128 -34.14 17.83 -18.03
N ALA A 129 -32.89 18.16 -18.42
CA ALA A 129 -32.04 17.26 -19.20
C ALA A 129 -31.74 15.96 -18.43
N HIS A 130 -31.36 16.07 -17.16
CA HIS A 130 -31.11 14.89 -16.31
C HIS A 130 -32.38 14.05 -16.08
N ASN A 131 -33.52 14.69 -15.81
CA ASN A 131 -34.78 13.97 -15.63
C ASN A 131 -35.17 13.19 -16.90
N TYR A 132 -34.99 13.82 -18.05
CA TYR A 132 -35.27 13.16 -19.34
C TYR A 132 -34.28 12.01 -19.59
N ALA A 133 -32.99 12.25 -19.40
CA ALA A 133 -31.93 11.25 -19.57
C ALA A 133 -32.18 10.02 -18.67
N ASN A 134 -32.45 10.26 -17.39
CA ASN A 134 -32.72 9.22 -16.40
C ASN A 134 -33.96 8.39 -16.75
N THR A 135 -35.06 9.05 -17.18
CA THR A 135 -36.32 8.38 -17.56
C THR A 135 -36.15 7.51 -18.80
N ASN A 136 -35.36 7.97 -19.77
CA ASN A 136 -35.19 7.28 -21.05
C ASN A 136 -33.95 6.37 -21.07
N GLY A 137 -33.16 6.33 -20.02
CA GLY A 137 -31.95 5.51 -19.93
C GLY A 137 -30.82 5.93 -20.89
N ILE A 138 -30.79 7.19 -21.31
CA ILE A 138 -29.81 7.72 -22.28
C ILE A 138 -28.77 8.64 -21.61
N PRO A 139 -27.50 8.68 -22.09
CA PRO A 139 -26.48 9.50 -21.52
C PRO A 139 -26.64 10.99 -21.82
N ILE A 140 -26.03 11.83 -21.00
CA ILE A 140 -25.83 13.24 -21.29
C ILE A 140 -24.42 13.43 -21.85
N VAL A 141 -24.30 14.15 -22.98
CA VAL A 141 -23.02 14.54 -23.57
C VAL A 141 -23.05 16.02 -23.85
N GLN A 142 -22.24 16.80 -23.11
CA GLN A 142 -22.17 18.24 -23.31
C GLN A 142 -20.71 18.66 -23.51
N HIS A 143 -20.44 19.25 -24.66
CA HIS A 143 -19.13 19.86 -24.95
C HIS A 143 -19.20 21.37 -24.91
N GLY A 144 -18.25 21.94 -24.19
CA GLY A 144 -18.08 23.38 -24.03
C GLY A 144 -19.23 24.06 -23.29
N GLY A 145 -18.95 25.24 -22.85
CA GLY A 145 -19.86 26.09 -22.10
C GLY A 145 -19.44 26.26 -20.64
N LYS A 146 -20.11 27.19 -19.97
CA LYS A 146 -19.90 27.58 -18.58
C LYS A 146 -21.22 27.73 -17.87
N VAL A 147 -21.33 27.20 -16.65
CA VAL A 147 -22.58 27.23 -15.89
C VAL A 147 -22.33 27.54 -14.41
N LYS A 148 -23.25 28.28 -13.78
CA LYS A 148 -23.27 28.45 -12.32
C LYS A 148 -24.00 27.27 -11.67
N CYS A 149 -23.44 26.75 -10.58
CA CYS A 149 -24.01 25.60 -9.87
C CYS A 149 -25.12 26.03 -8.89
N ASN A 150 -26.27 26.45 -9.42
CA ASN A 150 -27.47 26.82 -8.66
C ASN A 150 -28.53 25.71 -8.63
N PHE A 151 -28.17 24.47 -8.94
CA PHE A 151 -29.08 23.34 -9.12
C PHE A 151 -28.62 22.10 -8.36
N GLN A 152 -29.54 21.18 -8.20
CA GLN A 152 -29.25 19.78 -7.84
C GLN A 152 -29.81 18.87 -8.93
N ALA A 153 -28.98 17.97 -9.42
CA ALA A 153 -29.38 17.01 -10.44
C ALA A 153 -29.03 15.57 -10.02
N GLU A 154 -29.98 14.67 -10.12
CA GLU A 154 -29.76 13.25 -9.96
C GLU A 154 -29.22 12.64 -11.26
N VAL A 155 -28.20 11.80 -11.15
CA VAL A 155 -27.54 11.15 -12.28
C VAL A 155 -27.73 9.65 -12.18
N LYS A 156 -28.53 9.07 -13.08
CA LYS A 156 -28.75 7.63 -13.23
C LYS A 156 -28.20 7.07 -14.54
N THR A 157 -27.75 7.96 -15.42
CA THR A 157 -27.14 7.62 -16.71
C THR A 157 -25.78 8.29 -16.84
N SER A 158 -24.91 7.74 -17.68
CA SER A 158 -23.57 8.29 -17.86
C SER A 158 -23.59 9.73 -18.38
N CYS A 159 -22.67 10.53 -17.87
CA CYS A 159 -22.50 11.93 -18.23
C CYS A 159 -21.08 12.19 -18.72
N LEU A 160 -20.94 12.80 -19.90
CA LEU A 160 -19.67 13.34 -20.40
C LEU A 160 -19.84 14.87 -20.50
N LEU A 161 -19.22 15.59 -19.57
CA LEU A 161 -19.43 17.02 -19.34
C LEU A 161 -18.13 17.80 -19.53
N ASP A 162 -17.67 17.88 -20.77
CA ASP A 162 -16.48 18.66 -21.13
C ASP A 162 -16.82 20.17 -21.14
N MET A 163 -17.01 20.74 -19.93
CA MET A 163 -17.43 22.13 -19.74
C MET A 163 -16.97 22.69 -18.38
N GLU A 164 -17.15 23.99 -18.19
CA GLU A 164 -16.80 24.69 -16.97
C GLU A 164 -18.01 24.86 -16.03
N PHE A 165 -17.81 24.55 -14.76
CA PHE A 165 -18.75 24.74 -13.66
C PHE A 165 -18.21 25.78 -12.68
N VAL A 166 -19.06 26.75 -12.30
CA VAL A 166 -18.74 27.74 -11.27
C VAL A 166 -19.48 27.35 -9.98
N LEU A 167 -18.73 26.84 -9.04
CA LEU A 167 -19.24 26.48 -7.73
C LEU A 167 -19.24 27.70 -6.83
N LEU A 168 -20.40 28.09 -6.37
CA LEU A 168 -20.62 29.27 -5.54
C LEU A 168 -20.79 28.91 -4.09
N ALA A 169 -20.71 29.90 -3.25
CA ALA A 169 -20.92 29.83 -1.81
C ALA A 169 -22.23 29.20 -1.42
N ASN A 170 -23.26 29.58 -2.09
CA ASN A 170 -24.63 29.12 -1.85
C ASN A 170 -25.07 28.00 -2.79
N SER A 171 -24.12 27.39 -3.51
CA SER A 171 -24.45 26.24 -4.37
C SER A 171 -25.09 25.12 -3.53
N PRO A 172 -26.10 24.46 -4.02
CA PRO A 172 -26.71 23.32 -3.36
C PRO A 172 -25.71 22.19 -3.11
N GLN A 173 -25.95 21.37 -2.10
CA GLN A 173 -25.08 20.24 -1.71
C GLN A 173 -25.85 18.91 -1.75
N PRO A 174 -25.43 17.96 -2.59
CA PRO A 174 -24.47 18.09 -3.69
C PRO A 174 -25.09 18.79 -4.91
N VAL A 175 -24.23 19.26 -5.84
CA VAL A 175 -24.71 19.76 -7.14
C VAL A 175 -25.20 18.59 -8.00
N TYR A 176 -24.41 17.53 -8.06
CA TYR A 176 -24.78 16.26 -8.69
C TYR A 176 -24.79 15.11 -7.69
N SER A 177 -25.80 14.24 -7.80
CA SER A 177 -25.85 13.01 -7.02
C SER A 177 -26.05 11.79 -7.92
N ILE A 178 -25.19 10.78 -7.76
CA ILE A 178 -25.31 9.47 -8.38
C ILE A 178 -25.82 8.53 -7.31
N GLU A 179 -27.13 8.30 -7.28
CA GLU A 179 -27.78 7.48 -6.27
C GLU A 179 -28.03 6.04 -6.80
N ALA A 180 -28.08 5.07 -5.90
CA ALA A 180 -28.51 3.73 -6.21
C ALA A 180 -29.97 3.70 -6.70
N ASP A 181 -30.29 2.74 -7.57
CA ASP A 181 -31.66 2.66 -8.11
C ASP A 181 -32.68 2.27 -7.02
N ASP A 182 -32.31 1.36 -6.09
CA ASP A 182 -33.21 0.75 -5.10
C ASP A 182 -32.58 0.61 -3.73
N ALA A 183 -31.96 1.67 -3.20
CA ALA A 183 -31.35 1.63 -1.86
C ALA A 183 -32.40 1.40 -0.76
N GLN A 184 -32.20 0.37 0.04
CA GLN A 184 -33.10 -0.01 1.13
C GLN A 184 -32.45 0.19 2.49
N THR A 185 -33.30 0.31 3.52
CA THR A 185 -32.90 0.28 4.93
C THR A 185 -33.80 -0.68 5.69
N PHE A 186 -33.20 -1.57 6.47
CA PHE A 186 -33.93 -2.49 7.33
C PHE A 186 -33.10 -2.91 8.53
N THR A 187 -33.70 -3.60 9.47
CA THR A 187 -33.02 -4.16 10.63
C THR A 187 -33.08 -5.69 10.62
N PHE A 188 -32.06 -6.30 11.22
CA PHE A 188 -32.08 -7.72 11.62
C PHE A 188 -31.57 -7.85 13.06
N SER A 189 -31.98 -8.93 13.73
CA SER A 189 -31.49 -9.27 15.07
C SER A 189 -30.70 -10.56 15.03
N GLY A 190 -29.56 -10.58 15.70
CA GLY A 190 -28.68 -11.75 15.69
C GLY A 190 -27.34 -11.50 16.33
N SER A 191 -26.37 -12.34 16.02
CA SER A 191 -24.98 -12.22 16.46
C SER A 191 -24.08 -12.24 15.23
N VAL A 192 -23.10 -11.34 15.21
CA VAL A 192 -22.06 -11.28 14.19
C VAL A 192 -20.69 -11.48 14.84
N THR A 193 -19.84 -12.28 14.22
CA THR A 193 -18.47 -12.58 14.68
C THR A 193 -17.50 -12.56 13.49
N ALA A 194 -16.22 -12.66 13.77
CA ALA A 194 -15.22 -12.84 12.72
C ALA A 194 -15.45 -14.08 11.83
N ASP A 195 -16.15 -15.09 12.35
CA ASP A 195 -16.48 -16.33 11.63
C ASP A 195 -17.81 -16.24 10.86
N SER A 196 -18.49 -15.11 10.90
CA SER A 196 -19.76 -14.89 10.19
C SER A 196 -19.50 -14.63 8.69
N VAL A 197 -19.30 -15.72 7.93
CA VAL A 197 -18.96 -15.68 6.50
C VAL A 197 -20.19 -15.78 5.58
N THR A 198 -21.37 -15.94 6.15
CA THR A 198 -22.65 -15.95 5.41
C THR A 198 -23.50 -14.76 5.85
N SER A 199 -24.37 -14.31 4.94
CA SER A 199 -25.28 -13.20 5.22
C SER A 199 -26.23 -13.55 6.37
N PRO A 200 -26.38 -12.66 7.38
CA PRO A 200 -27.28 -12.90 8.49
C PRO A 200 -28.77 -12.71 8.11
N ASP A 201 -29.02 -12.16 6.93
CA ASP A 201 -30.37 -11.91 6.41
C ASP A 201 -30.35 -12.06 4.88
N ALA A 202 -31.32 -12.80 4.32
CA ALA A 202 -31.38 -13.09 2.90
C ALA A 202 -31.52 -11.84 2.00
N ARG A 203 -32.03 -10.72 2.56
CA ARG A 203 -32.10 -9.45 1.84
C ARG A 203 -30.73 -8.85 1.52
N LEU A 204 -29.67 -9.32 2.17
CA LEU A 204 -28.29 -8.91 1.89
C LEU A 204 -27.65 -9.70 0.75
N ASN A 205 -28.26 -10.80 0.29
CA ASN A 205 -27.69 -11.63 -0.76
C ASN A 205 -27.58 -10.85 -2.08
N GLY A 206 -26.39 -10.81 -2.66
CA GLY A 206 -26.09 -10.02 -3.86
C GLY A 206 -25.99 -8.52 -3.64
N CYS A 207 -25.94 -8.05 -2.39
CA CYS A 207 -25.99 -6.64 -2.06
C CYS A 207 -24.73 -6.15 -1.33
N PHE A 208 -24.50 -4.86 -1.47
CA PHE A 208 -23.72 -4.03 -0.56
C PHE A 208 -24.62 -3.51 0.55
N ALA A 209 -24.09 -3.37 1.75
CA ALA A 209 -24.78 -2.79 2.89
C ALA A 209 -23.79 -2.06 3.83
N MET A 210 -24.24 -0.97 4.41
CA MET A 210 -23.61 -0.38 5.58
C MET A 210 -24.35 -0.91 6.82
N ILE A 211 -23.62 -1.58 7.73
CA ILE A 211 -24.16 -2.21 8.92
C ILE A 211 -23.70 -1.44 10.15
N GLN A 212 -24.62 -1.11 11.01
CA GLN A 212 -24.40 -0.38 12.25
C GLN A 212 -25.22 -0.98 13.38
N ASN A 213 -24.68 -0.90 14.61
CA ASN A 213 -25.38 -1.23 15.83
C ASN A 213 -25.03 -0.16 16.88
N GLU A 214 -26.03 0.45 17.49
CA GLU A 214 -25.85 1.50 18.50
C GLU A 214 -25.73 0.97 19.93
N ASN A 215 -25.55 -0.34 20.10
CA ASN A 215 -25.30 -0.95 21.39
C ASN A 215 -23.90 -0.62 21.92
N ASP A 216 -23.71 -0.78 23.23
CA ASP A 216 -22.45 -0.48 23.92
C ASP A 216 -21.22 -1.15 23.31
N GLY A 217 -21.34 -2.36 22.74
CA GLY A 217 -20.23 -3.06 22.08
C GLY A 217 -19.71 -2.40 20.81
N TRP A 218 -20.51 -1.52 20.19
CA TRP A 218 -20.13 -0.75 19.00
C TRP A 218 -20.02 0.76 19.28
N ASN A 219 -20.20 1.18 20.53
CA ASN A 219 -19.90 2.53 20.97
C ASN A 219 -18.39 2.65 21.23
N LEU A 220 -17.70 3.41 20.41
CA LEU A 220 -16.24 3.58 20.48
C LEU A 220 -15.82 4.71 21.43
N GLY A 221 -16.77 5.33 22.10
CA GLY A 221 -16.54 6.47 22.98
C GLY A 221 -16.49 7.81 22.24
N ALA A 222 -16.09 8.83 22.95
CA ALA A 222 -15.98 10.18 22.42
C ALA A 222 -14.71 10.32 21.54
N ARG A 223 -14.88 10.95 20.40
CA ARG A 223 -13.75 11.31 19.52
C ARG A 223 -12.80 12.28 20.23
N GLU A 224 -11.51 12.00 20.20
CA GLU A 224 -10.50 12.91 20.72
C GLU A 224 -10.58 14.28 20.01
N GLY A 225 -10.64 15.34 20.80
CA GLY A 225 -10.69 16.73 20.33
C GLY A 225 -12.08 17.30 20.01
N THR A 226 -13.11 16.46 19.79
CA THR A 226 -14.47 16.95 19.52
C THR A 226 -15.49 16.57 20.60
N GLY A 227 -15.23 15.50 21.37
CA GLY A 227 -16.17 14.97 22.36
C GLY A 227 -17.40 14.26 21.76
N THR A 228 -17.50 14.16 20.43
CA THR A 228 -18.63 13.49 19.77
C THR A 228 -18.52 11.98 19.93
N THR A 229 -19.58 11.33 20.39
CA THR A 229 -19.64 9.86 20.47
C THR A 229 -19.60 9.25 19.07
N ILE A 230 -18.69 8.31 18.89
CA ILE A 230 -18.52 7.57 17.62
C ILE A 230 -19.01 6.15 17.81
N TYR A 231 -19.86 5.71 16.90
CA TYR A 231 -20.30 4.32 16.81
C TYR A 231 -19.56 3.63 15.69
N HIS A 232 -19.16 2.38 15.95
CA HIS A 232 -18.57 1.52 14.94
C HIS A 232 -19.58 1.20 13.84
N ARG A 233 -19.11 1.15 12.63
CA ARG A 233 -19.86 0.66 11.47
C ARG A 233 -18.97 -0.14 10.57
N GLU A 234 -19.57 -1.06 9.83
CA GLU A 234 -18.86 -1.87 8.85
C GLU A 234 -19.63 -1.93 7.54
N VAL A 235 -18.90 -1.93 6.47
CA VAL A 235 -19.46 -2.23 5.15
C VAL A 235 -19.39 -3.73 4.92
N LYS A 236 -20.46 -4.30 4.41
CA LYS A 236 -20.52 -5.71 4.04
C LYS A 236 -21.07 -5.85 2.63
N ALA A 237 -20.48 -6.77 1.90
CA ALA A 237 -20.95 -7.16 0.57
C ALA A 237 -21.04 -8.68 0.51
N TYR A 238 -22.10 -9.17 -0.05
CA TYR A 238 -22.38 -10.60 -0.15
C TYR A 238 -22.63 -10.96 -1.62
N ASP A 239 -22.16 -12.12 -2.05
CA ASP A 239 -22.51 -12.64 -3.36
C ASP A 239 -24.00 -13.09 -3.42
N LYS A 240 -24.45 -13.55 -4.57
CA LYS A 240 -25.84 -14.01 -4.76
C LYS A 240 -26.22 -15.22 -3.91
N ALA A 241 -25.23 -16.00 -3.49
CA ALA A 241 -25.42 -17.12 -2.59
C ALA A 241 -25.42 -16.69 -1.10
N GLY A 242 -25.17 -15.42 -0.81
CA GLY A 242 -25.07 -14.88 0.53
C GLY A 242 -23.69 -15.09 1.18
N MET A 243 -22.66 -15.42 0.40
CA MET A 243 -21.30 -15.51 0.91
C MET A 243 -20.65 -14.14 1.02
N LEU A 244 -19.96 -13.88 2.13
CA LEU A 244 -19.28 -12.63 2.39
C LEU A 244 -18.12 -12.40 1.40
N ILE A 245 -18.06 -11.21 0.80
CA ILE A 245 -17.02 -10.79 -0.14
C ILE A 245 -16.02 -9.82 0.54
N THR A 246 -16.50 -9.00 1.48
CA THR A 246 -15.69 -8.05 2.25
C THR A 246 -14.90 -8.75 3.35
N SER A 247 -14.12 -7.98 4.09
CA SER A 247 -13.46 -8.44 5.31
C SER A 247 -14.48 -9.01 6.33
N PRO A 248 -14.09 -10.00 7.15
CA PRO A 248 -14.91 -10.46 8.27
C PRO A 248 -15.31 -9.32 9.22
N PHE A 249 -16.31 -9.54 10.06
CA PHE A 249 -16.66 -8.57 11.09
C PHE A 249 -15.49 -8.36 12.06
N TYR A 250 -15.12 -7.10 12.24
CA TYR A 250 -13.97 -6.74 13.07
C TYR A 250 -14.32 -6.74 14.56
N ILE A 251 -15.48 -6.21 14.92
CA ILE A 251 -15.96 -6.19 16.30
C ILE A 251 -17.16 -7.15 16.42
N PRO A 252 -17.00 -8.30 17.09
CA PRO A 252 -18.12 -9.20 17.38
C PRO A 252 -19.19 -8.48 18.20
N ASN A 253 -20.46 -8.69 17.87
CA ASN A 253 -21.57 -8.11 18.64
C ASN A 253 -22.85 -8.93 18.48
N THR A 254 -23.77 -8.75 19.41
CA THR A 254 -25.10 -9.35 19.39
C THR A 254 -26.14 -8.28 19.67
N GLY A 255 -27.24 -8.31 18.94
CA GLY A 255 -28.34 -7.35 19.11
C GLY A 255 -29.09 -7.09 17.83
N THR A 256 -29.65 -5.89 17.73
CA THR A 256 -30.33 -5.43 16.51
C THR A 256 -29.41 -4.53 15.71
N PHE A 257 -29.19 -4.92 14.46
CA PHE A 257 -28.35 -4.21 13.51
C PHE A 257 -29.20 -3.47 12.50
N THR A 258 -28.82 -2.24 12.19
CA THR A 258 -29.38 -1.47 11.09
C THR A 258 -28.53 -1.67 9.85
N CYS A 259 -29.14 -2.18 8.81
CA CYS A 259 -28.58 -2.23 7.45
C CYS A 259 -29.13 -1.05 6.67
N SER A 260 -28.27 -0.15 6.26
CA SER A 260 -28.66 1.01 5.45
C SER A 260 -27.86 1.04 4.13
N ASN A 261 -28.40 1.80 3.16
CA ASN A 261 -27.84 1.83 1.82
C ASN A 261 -27.63 0.41 1.25
N VAL A 262 -28.62 -0.46 1.45
CA VAL A 262 -28.58 -1.83 0.93
C VAL A 262 -29.03 -1.79 -0.51
N HIS A 263 -28.13 -2.08 -1.42
CA HIS A 263 -28.40 -2.07 -2.86
C HIS A 263 -27.54 -3.07 -3.62
N SER A 264 -28.01 -3.44 -4.80
CA SER A 264 -27.43 -4.51 -5.61
C SER A 264 -25.97 -4.24 -5.97
N LEU A 265 -25.09 -5.23 -5.80
CA LEU A 265 -23.72 -5.19 -6.34
C LEU A 265 -23.68 -5.22 -7.89
N TRP A 266 -24.79 -5.54 -8.52
CA TRP A 266 -24.92 -5.71 -9.98
C TRP A 266 -25.62 -4.54 -10.65
N GLU A 267 -25.62 -3.37 -10.03
CA GLU A 267 -26.12 -2.15 -10.66
C GLU A 267 -25.42 -1.89 -11.99
N ARG A 268 -26.19 -1.37 -12.94
CA ARG A 268 -25.62 -0.94 -14.23
C ARG A 268 -24.55 0.11 -13.99
N PRO A 269 -23.36 -0.03 -14.59
CA PRO A 269 -22.32 0.97 -14.48
C PRO A 269 -22.76 2.35 -14.95
N VAL A 270 -22.36 3.38 -14.20
CA VAL A 270 -22.54 4.79 -14.53
C VAL A 270 -21.19 5.47 -14.56
N GLU A 271 -20.96 6.28 -15.59
CA GLU A 271 -19.77 7.09 -15.72
C GLU A 271 -20.12 8.57 -15.62
N PHE A 272 -19.40 9.32 -14.77
CA PHE A 272 -19.41 10.77 -14.71
C PHE A 272 -18.03 11.29 -15.09
N ALA A 273 -17.94 11.96 -16.23
CA ALA A 273 -16.65 12.33 -16.80
C ALA A 273 -16.61 13.76 -17.33
N GLY A 274 -15.42 14.36 -17.23
CA GLY A 274 -15.08 15.61 -17.89
C GLY A 274 -15.74 16.83 -17.25
N ALA A 275 -15.11 17.48 -16.28
CA ALA A 275 -15.59 18.75 -15.73
C ALA A 275 -14.40 19.61 -15.29
N THR A 276 -14.45 20.89 -15.61
CA THR A 276 -13.58 21.89 -15.00
C THR A 276 -14.39 22.67 -13.98
N ILE A 277 -14.03 22.57 -12.69
CA ILE A 277 -14.77 23.17 -11.60
C ILE A 277 -13.96 24.35 -11.06
N THR A 278 -14.50 25.53 -11.21
CA THR A 278 -13.94 26.77 -10.66
C THR A 278 -14.72 27.12 -9.39
N TYR A 279 -14.04 27.41 -8.30
CA TYR A 279 -14.70 27.78 -7.06
C TYR A 279 -13.99 28.94 -6.36
N ASP A 280 -14.76 29.81 -5.73
CA ASP A 280 -14.26 30.94 -4.96
C ASP A 280 -14.46 30.65 -3.45
N ASN A 281 -13.35 30.59 -2.74
CA ASN A 281 -13.30 30.31 -1.33
C ASN A 281 -13.14 31.56 -0.45
N SER A 282 -13.10 32.75 -1.05
CA SER A 282 -12.75 33.99 -0.34
C SER A 282 -13.73 34.34 0.80
N GLU A 283 -14.98 33.93 0.67
CA GLU A 283 -16.04 34.31 1.59
C GLU A 283 -16.61 33.14 2.40
N GLN A 284 -16.01 31.92 2.31
CA GLN A 284 -16.68 30.73 2.79
C GLN A 284 -15.93 29.84 3.77
N ALA A 285 -16.70 29.45 4.77
CA ALA A 285 -16.39 28.35 5.65
C ALA A 285 -16.64 26.97 5.02
N ASN A 286 -17.48 26.81 3.99
CA ASN A 286 -17.90 25.52 3.44
C ASN A 286 -17.84 25.50 1.91
N ILE A 287 -17.06 24.57 1.34
CA ILE A 287 -17.12 24.28 -0.09
C ILE A 287 -18.16 23.17 -0.28
N PRO A 288 -19.21 23.40 -1.09
CA PRO A 288 -20.23 22.41 -1.33
C PRO A 288 -19.66 21.16 -2.03
N ASN A 289 -20.21 19.98 -1.76
CA ASN A 289 -19.94 18.83 -2.59
C ASN A 289 -20.41 19.11 -4.02
N PHE A 290 -19.51 19.00 -4.99
CA PHE A 290 -19.89 19.07 -6.39
C PHE A 290 -20.56 17.78 -6.83
N LEU A 291 -19.98 16.64 -6.46
CA LEU A 291 -20.47 15.31 -6.82
C LEU A 291 -20.55 14.40 -5.61
N ARG A 292 -21.72 13.80 -5.37
CA ARG A 292 -21.91 12.72 -4.40
C ARG A 292 -22.21 11.42 -5.13
N VAL A 293 -21.51 10.35 -4.77
CA VAL A 293 -21.69 9.01 -5.33
C VAL A 293 -22.15 8.06 -4.24
N ARG A 294 -23.33 7.45 -4.43
CA ARG A 294 -23.93 6.42 -3.59
C ARG A 294 -24.41 5.21 -4.40
N ARG A 295 -23.78 4.96 -5.51
CA ARG A 295 -24.12 3.89 -6.44
C ARG A 295 -22.92 2.98 -6.65
N ASN A 296 -23.14 1.68 -6.62
CA ASN A 296 -22.11 0.71 -6.99
C ASN A 296 -21.70 0.82 -8.47
N ASN A 297 -20.52 0.34 -8.80
CA ASN A 297 -20.01 0.26 -10.17
C ASN A 297 -19.96 1.62 -10.88
N THR A 298 -19.61 2.68 -10.15
CA THR A 298 -19.52 4.05 -10.70
C THR A 298 -18.08 4.41 -11.07
N ALA A 299 -17.89 5.02 -12.24
CA ALA A 299 -16.64 5.63 -12.65
C ALA A 299 -16.75 7.16 -12.62
N VAL A 300 -15.80 7.82 -11.97
CA VAL A 300 -15.67 9.29 -11.95
C VAL A 300 -14.31 9.63 -12.52
N LYS A 301 -14.24 10.46 -13.57
CA LYS A 301 -12.96 10.70 -14.23
C LYS A 301 -12.86 12.06 -14.92
N ASP A 302 -11.62 12.45 -15.20
CA ASP A 302 -11.29 13.62 -16.02
C ASP A 302 -11.84 14.93 -15.44
N ILE A 303 -11.68 15.14 -14.11
CA ILE A 303 -12.17 16.33 -13.40
C ILE A 303 -11.00 17.18 -12.93
N THR A 304 -11.09 18.49 -13.21
CA THR A 304 -10.13 19.49 -12.76
C THR A 304 -10.77 20.49 -11.81
N PHE A 305 -10.15 20.73 -10.66
CA PHE A 305 -10.57 21.72 -9.69
C PHE A 305 -9.63 22.93 -9.69
N ASN A 306 -10.18 24.12 -9.98
CA ASN A 306 -9.46 25.38 -10.04
C ASN A 306 -9.99 26.35 -8.98
N PRO A 307 -9.34 26.49 -7.82
CA PRO A 307 -9.70 27.51 -6.84
C PRO A 307 -9.34 28.91 -7.37
N LEU A 308 -10.23 29.88 -7.23
CA LEU A 308 -9.99 31.29 -7.59
C LEU A 308 -9.32 32.07 -6.47
N SER A 309 -9.48 31.63 -5.23
CA SER A 309 -8.96 32.34 -4.05
C SER A 309 -8.51 31.36 -2.97
N VAL A 310 -7.65 31.86 -2.08
CA VAL A 310 -7.28 31.13 -0.85
C VAL A 310 -8.38 31.37 0.19
N PRO A 311 -8.95 30.31 0.78
CA PRO A 311 -9.93 30.47 1.85
C PRO A 311 -9.36 31.19 3.07
N PRO A 312 -10.18 31.93 3.83
CA PRO A 312 -9.74 32.61 5.03
C PRO A 312 -9.32 31.60 6.11
N ALA A 313 -8.29 31.94 6.89
CA ALA A 313 -7.69 31.10 7.93
C ALA A 313 -8.66 30.64 9.05
N ALA A 314 -9.83 31.24 9.14
CA ALA A 314 -10.84 30.98 10.19
C ALA A 314 -11.89 29.93 9.82
N ALA A 315 -11.80 29.29 8.65
CA ALA A 315 -12.76 28.27 8.21
C ALA A 315 -12.55 26.94 8.96
N SER A 316 -12.82 26.89 10.24
CA SER A 316 -12.47 25.80 11.14
C SER A 316 -13.51 24.68 11.27
N SER A 317 -14.61 24.70 10.55
CA SER A 317 -15.73 23.77 10.77
C SER A 317 -16.29 23.15 9.50
N LEU A 318 -15.41 22.82 8.56
CA LEU A 318 -15.84 22.18 7.34
C LEU A 318 -16.03 20.68 7.57
N GLU A 319 -17.26 20.28 7.81
CA GLU A 319 -17.72 18.92 7.51
C GLU A 319 -17.78 18.70 6.00
N SER A 320 -16.78 19.17 5.24
CA SER A 320 -16.77 18.87 3.83
C SER A 320 -16.14 17.48 3.64
N ASN A 321 -16.98 16.55 3.35
CA ASN A 321 -16.62 15.19 2.96
C ASN A 321 -15.91 15.13 1.58
N GLY A 322 -15.50 16.26 1.04
CA GLY A 322 -14.81 16.40 -0.24
C GLY A 322 -15.66 17.03 -1.35
N LEU A 323 -15.00 17.62 -2.34
CA LEU A 323 -15.68 18.10 -3.56
C LEU A 323 -16.32 16.95 -4.33
N ILE A 324 -15.65 15.79 -4.37
CA ILE A 324 -16.22 14.50 -4.75
C ILE A 324 -16.36 13.66 -3.48
N PHE A 325 -17.57 13.24 -3.17
CA PHE A 325 -17.86 12.43 -2.00
C PHE A 325 -18.48 11.08 -2.38
N VAL A 326 -17.72 10.02 -2.15
CA VAL A 326 -18.13 8.63 -2.38
C VAL A 326 -18.60 8.04 -1.06
N HIS A 327 -19.85 7.65 -0.96
CA HIS A 327 -20.44 7.24 0.30
C HIS A 327 -21.35 6.02 0.14
N ALA A 328 -21.18 5.05 1.04
CA ALA A 328 -22.05 3.88 1.18
C ALA A 328 -22.29 3.14 -0.15
N CYS A 329 -21.21 2.82 -0.83
CA CYS A 329 -21.25 2.07 -2.09
C CYS A 329 -19.96 1.28 -2.34
N ALA A 330 -19.96 0.46 -3.37
CA ALA A 330 -18.87 -0.42 -3.74
C ALA A 330 -18.41 -0.25 -5.20
N ASN A 331 -17.18 -0.68 -5.48
CA ASN A 331 -16.61 -0.76 -6.83
C ASN A 331 -16.58 0.60 -7.54
N VAL A 332 -16.20 1.66 -6.83
CA VAL A 332 -16.08 3.00 -7.42
C VAL A 332 -14.66 3.24 -7.88
N LYS A 333 -14.50 3.63 -9.14
CA LYS A 333 -13.22 4.05 -9.70
C LYS A 333 -13.21 5.57 -9.90
N VAL A 334 -12.22 6.23 -9.31
CA VAL A 334 -11.96 7.66 -9.49
C VAL A 334 -10.62 7.82 -10.21
N SER A 335 -10.58 8.50 -11.36
CA SER A 335 -9.34 8.59 -12.15
C SER A 335 -9.16 9.93 -12.85
N ASN A 336 -7.90 10.31 -13.11
CA ASN A 336 -7.56 11.54 -13.81
C ASN A 336 -8.15 12.78 -13.12
N ILE A 337 -8.00 12.87 -11.82
CA ILE A 337 -8.47 14.02 -11.04
C ILE A 337 -7.30 14.95 -10.78
N SER A 338 -7.46 16.21 -11.08
CA SER A 338 -6.45 17.23 -10.75
C SER A 338 -7.06 18.35 -9.93
N GLY A 339 -6.30 18.81 -8.94
CA GLY A 339 -6.72 19.95 -8.16
C GLY A 339 -5.61 20.43 -7.24
N ASN A 340 -5.56 21.75 -7.10
CA ASN A 340 -4.72 22.40 -6.10
C ASN A 340 -5.63 23.06 -5.09
N ASN A 341 -5.52 22.66 -3.84
CA ASN A 341 -6.32 23.24 -2.77
C ASN A 341 -5.68 24.53 -2.21
N ASN A 342 -5.13 25.34 -3.03
CA ASN A 342 -4.53 26.70 -2.90
C ASN A 342 -4.17 27.19 -1.48
N SER A 343 -4.05 26.31 -0.50
CA SER A 343 -3.41 26.65 0.75
C SER A 343 -1.92 26.83 0.45
N SER A 344 -1.36 27.95 0.80
CA SER A 344 0.08 28.10 0.84
C SER A 344 0.67 26.86 1.49
N ASP A 345 1.74 26.31 0.94
CA ASP A 345 2.59 25.28 1.56
C ASP A 345 3.17 25.73 2.92
N ASN A 346 2.48 26.62 3.62
CA ASN A 346 2.90 27.21 4.87
C ASN A 346 2.83 26.16 5.97
N GLU A 347 3.95 25.53 6.13
CA GLU A 347 4.35 24.59 7.17
C GLU A 347 3.99 25.01 8.60
N THR A 348 3.49 26.22 8.81
CA THR A 348 3.33 26.82 10.11
C THR A 348 1.89 27.10 10.51
N THR A 349 0.94 27.03 9.59
CA THR A 349 -0.44 27.37 9.91
C THR A 349 -1.28 26.13 10.16
N THR A 350 -1.70 25.97 11.39
CA THR A 350 -2.82 25.13 11.81
C THR A 350 -4.17 25.61 11.25
N ALA A 351 -4.21 26.71 10.56
CA ALA A 351 -5.33 27.26 9.85
C ALA A 351 -5.30 26.79 8.41
N SER A 352 -5.51 25.53 8.23
CA SER A 352 -5.65 24.91 6.93
C SER A 352 -7.11 25.05 6.51
N THR A 353 -7.27 25.38 5.30
CA THR A 353 -8.49 25.22 4.56
C THR A 353 -8.80 23.74 4.41
N TYR A 354 -9.71 23.30 5.21
CA TYR A 354 -10.01 21.89 5.43
C TYR A 354 -11.00 21.36 4.40
N SER A 355 -10.68 21.34 3.14
CA SER A 355 -11.51 20.59 2.22
C SER A 355 -10.71 19.47 1.58
N TYR A 356 -11.22 18.27 1.66
CA TYR A 356 -10.75 17.20 0.80
C TYR A 356 -11.21 17.48 -0.63
N LEU A 357 -10.39 17.14 -1.62
CA LEU A 357 -10.85 17.06 -3.01
C LEU A 357 -11.70 15.81 -3.20
N LEU A 358 -11.34 14.73 -2.53
CA LEU A 358 -11.99 13.44 -2.63
C LEU A 358 -12.18 12.83 -1.25
N GLY A 359 -13.40 12.44 -0.92
CA GLY A 359 -13.73 11.76 0.33
C GLY A 359 -14.42 10.42 0.09
N PHE A 360 -14.08 9.44 0.93
CA PHE A 360 -14.74 8.14 0.97
C PHE A 360 -15.33 7.91 2.36
N ASN A 361 -16.53 7.37 2.43
CA ASN A 361 -17.11 6.99 3.70
C ASN A 361 -17.96 5.73 3.53
N SER A 362 -17.67 4.71 4.34
CA SER A 362 -18.38 3.44 4.32
C SER A 362 -18.41 2.82 2.91
N THR A 363 -17.25 2.64 2.31
CA THR A 363 -17.15 2.11 0.94
C THR A 363 -16.36 0.80 0.89
N PHE A 364 -16.59 0.04 -0.17
CA PHE A 364 -15.89 -1.21 -0.45
C PHE A 364 -15.28 -1.22 -1.85
N ASN A 365 -14.03 -1.70 -1.95
CA ASN A 365 -13.33 -1.90 -3.21
C ASN A 365 -13.32 -0.65 -4.11
N CYS A 366 -12.84 0.47 -3.56
CA CYS A 366 -12.70 1.71 -4.30
C CYS A 366 -11.26 1.95 -4.74
N HIS A 367 -11.11 2.54 -5.92
CA HIS A 367 -9.83 2.75 -6.56
C HIS A 367 -9.67 4.20 -7.02
N VAL A 368 -8.57 4.83 -6.62
CA VAL A 368 -8.13 6.15 -7.08
C VAL A 368 -6.89 5.98 -7.94
N ASP A 369 -6.94 6.45 -9.17
CA ASP A 369 -5.85 6.32 -10.13
C ASP A 369 -5.54 7.65 -10.82
N ASN A 370 -4.25 7.96 -10.95
CA ASN A 370 -3.78 9.18 -11.60
C ASN A 370 -4.42 10.46 -11.04
N MET A 371 -4.30 10.64 -9.71
CA MET A 371 -4.76 11.85 -9.05
C MET A 371 -3.58 12.78 -8.75
N LEU A 372 -3.69 14.03 -9.18
CA LEU A 372 -2.82 15.11 -8.77
C LEU A 372 -3.56 15.99 -7.77
N GLY A 373 -3.20 15.87 -6.50
CA GLY A 373 -3.84 16.61 -5.43
C GLY A 373 -2.82 17.13 -4.42
N VAL A 374 -2.54 18.44 -4.46
CA VAL A 374 -1.57 19.10 -3.59
C VAL A 374 -2.22 20.26 -2.84
N GLY A 375 -1.61 20.64 -1.74
CA GLY A 375 -2.11 21.71 -0.88
C GLY A 375 -3.22 21.27 0.10
N GLY A 376 -3.60 22.14 1.01
CA GLY A 376 -4.60 21.87 2.02
C GLY A 376 -4.19 20.92 3.12
N TRP A 377 -5.15 20.59 3.99
CA TRP A 377 -4.96 19.65 5.09
C TRP A 377 -4.83 18.20 4.62
N GLY A 378 -5.72 17.81 3.73
CA GLY A 378 -5.74 16.49 3.12
C GLY A 378 -6.43 16.54 1.78
N VAL A 379 -5.94 15.78 0.83
CA VAL A 379 -6.53 15.73 -0.52
C VAL A 379 -7.53 14.60 -0.62
N VAL A 380 -7.22 13.48 0.03
CA VAL A 380 -8.08 12.29 0.09
C VAL A 380 -8.33 11.91 1.54
N GLY A 381 -9.60 11.78 1.91
CA GLY A 381 -10.02 11.29 3.21
C GLY A 381 -10.82 10.00 3.10
N SER A 382 -10.76 9.14 4.12
CA SER A 382 -11.61 7.96 4.19
C SER A 382 -12.04 7.60 5.62
N ASP A 383 -13.26 7.07 5.72
CA ASP A 383 -13.84 6.59 6.97
C ASP A 383 -14.57 5.26 6.74
N TRP A 384 -14.35 4.26 7.61
CA TRP A 384 -15.01 2.94 7.59
C TRP A 384 -15.00 2.25 6.22
N CYS A 385 -13.88 2.32 5.53
CA CYS A 385 -13.75 1.70 4.22
C CYS A 385 -13.12 0.32 4.31
N ASP A 386 -13.45 -0.53 3.35
CA ASP A 386 -12.87 -1.85 3.16
C ASP A 386 -12.29 -1.94 1.74
N CYS A 387 -11.02 -2.28 1.63
CA CYS A 387 -10.28 -2.37 0.36
C CYS A 387 -10.22 -1.04 -0.43
N MET A 388 -9.19 -0.26 -0.17
CA MET A 388 -8.91 0.99 -0.86
C MET A 388 -7.59 0.91 -1.63
N THR A 389 -7.58 1.37 -2.87
CA THR A 389 -6.35 1.43 -3.69
C THR A 389 -6.13 2.85 -4.22
N TYR A 390 -4.90 3.33 -4.06
CA TYR A 390 -4.41 4.60 -4.61
C TYR A 390 -3.19 4.28 -5.49
N SER A 391 -3.26 4.59 -6.77
CA SER A 391 -2.18 4.30 -7.72
C SER A 391 -1.85 5.49 -8.61
N ASN A 392 -0.58 5.63 -8.97
CA ASN A 392 -0.11 6.65 -9.91
C ASN A 392 -0.46 8.09 -9.47
N CYS A 393 -0.50 8.33 -8.16
CA CYS A 393 -0.98 9.58 -7.59
C CYS A 393 0.17 10.48 -7.12
N VAL A 394 -0.07 11.79 -7.12
CA VAL A 394 0.75 12.78 -6.41
C VAL A 394 -0.14 13.47 -5.38
N LEU A 395 0.06 13.16 -4.10
CA LEU A 395 -0.80 13.56 -3.00
C LEU A 395 -0.02 14.23 -1.88
N ASN A 396 -0.66 15.12 -1.13
CA ASN A 396 -0.08 15.63 0.10
C ASN A 396 -0.35 14.72 1.30
N ARG A 397 -1.50 14.06 1.33
CA ARG A 397 -1.92 13.19 2.43
C ARG A 397 -3.02 12.22 1.98
N VAL A 398 -2.96 11.01 2.49
CA VAL A 398 -4.08 10.05 2.53
C VAL A 398 -4.54 9.98 3.97
N ASP A 399 -5.69 10.54 4.28
CA ASP A 399 -6.17 10.77 5.65
C ASP A 399 -7.34 9.85 6.00
N ASN A 400 -7.00 8.70 6.56
CA ASN A 400 -8.00 7.73 7.01
C ASN A 400 -8.30 7.99 8.49
N HIS A 401 -9.55 8.20 8.86
CA HIS A 401 -9.95 8.59 10.23
C HIS A 401 -10.51 7.45 11.06
N PHE A 402 -11.46 6.70 10.51
CA PHE A 402 -12.15 5.63 11.23
C PHE A 402 -12.17 4.35 10.42
N GLY A 403 -11.91 3.22 11.05
CA GLY A 403 -12.08 1.90 10.49
C GLY A 403 -11.39 1.65 9.14
N ALA A 404 -10.26 0.94 9.17
CA ALA A 404 -9.58 0.47 7.94
C ALA A 404 -9.60 -1.06 7.92
N PHE A 405 -10.24 -1.64 6.91
CA PHE A 405 -10.43 -3.08 6.79
C PHE A 405 -9.97 -3.58 5.43
N GLY A 406 -9.75 -4.90 5.29
CA GLY A 406 -9.31 -5.49 4.04
C GLY A 406 -7.91 -5.05 3.61
N THR A 407 -7.78 -4.51 2.42
CA THR A 407 -6.48 -4.12 1.87
C THR A 407 -6.46 -2.63 1.53
N TYR A 408 -5.46 -1.91 2.05
CA TYR A 408 -5.19 -0.52 1.73
C TYR A 408 -3.88 -0.41 0.97
N ILE A 409 -3.92 0.04 -0.27
CA ILE A 409 -2.74 0.10 -1.15
C ILE A 409 -2.48 1.54 -1.57
N LEU A 410 -1.23 2.01 -1.37
CA LEU A 410 -0.68 3.18 -2.04
C LEU A 410 0.52 2.72 -2.87
N THR A 411 0.44 2.87 -4.18
CA THR A 411 1.48 2.35 -5.07
C THR A 411 1.82 3.29 -6.22
N ASN A 412 3.07 3.20 -6.70
CA ASN A 412 3.57 3.98 -7.84
C ASN A 412 3.25 5.48 -7.72
N SER A 413 3.41 6.02 -6.52
CA SER A 413 2.86 7.33 -6.16
C SER A 413 3.91 8.21 -5.50
N LYS A 414 3.58 9.49 -5.36
CA LYS A 414 4.39 10.46 -4.64
C LYS A 414 3.58 11.08 -3.52
N LEU A 415 4.12 11.09 -2.30
CA LEU A 415 3.62 11.89 -1.19
C LEU A 415 4.50 13.11 -1.00
N THR A 416 3.91 14.30 -0.88
CA THR A 416 4.64 15.57 -0.70
C THR A 416 3.89 16.49 0.26
N GLY A 417 4.45 17.64 0.64
CA GLY A 417 3.79 18.55 1.60
C GLY A 417 3.72 17.96 3.00
N ILE A 418 2.52 17.71 3.53
CA ILE A 418 2.31 17.01 4.81
C ILE A 418 2.91 15.60 4.75
N CYS A 419 2.87 14.97 3.59
CA CYS A 419 3.47 13.66 3.32
C CYS A 419 3.01 12.59 4.31
N ALA A 420 1.69 12.46 4.53
CA ALA A 420 1.17 11.56 5.52
C ALA A 420 0.24 10.49 4.92
N PHE A 421 0.38 9.26 5.43
CA PHE A 421 -0.54 8.16 5.24
C PHE A 421 -1.00 7.71 6.63
N THR A 422 -2.28 7.91 6.94
CA THR A 422 -2.79 7.63 8.28
C THR A 422 -3.52 6.27 8.32
N LEU A 423 -3.36 5.57 9.42
CA LEU A 423 -3.99 4.28 9.67
C LEU A 423 -4.83 4.36 10.95
N PRO A 424 -6.16 4.37 10.84
CA PRO A 424 -7.07 4.32 11.98
C PRO A 424 -7.13 2.91 12.56
N TYR A 425 -7.99 2.68 13.56
CA TYR A 425 -8.26 1.34 14.05
C TYR A 425 -8.76 0.41 12.92
N GLY A 426 -8.57 -0.87 13.09
CA GLY A 426 -8.95 -1.91 12.13
C GLY A 426 -7.83 -2.91 11.93
N ASN A 427 -8.05 -3.86 11.05
CA ASN A 427 -7.12 -4.97 10.77
C ASN A 427 -6.64 -5.01 9.31
N ALA A 428 -6.69 -3.87 8.64
CA ALA A 428 -6.30 -3.81 7.24
C ALA A 428 -4.88 -4.32 6.98
N ASN A 429 -4.67 -4.91 5.82
CA ASN A 429 -3.36 -5.13 5.26
C ASN A 429 -2.96 -3.88 4.45
N ALA A 430 -2.20 -2.98 5.07
CA ALA A 430 -1.77 -1.74 4.46
C ALA A 430 -0.46 -1.94 3.69
N VAL A 431 -0.42 -1.54 2.43
CA VAL A 431 0.74 -1.69 1.54
C VAL A 431 1.10 -0.33 0.93
N ILE A 432 2.30 0.13 1.20
CA ILE A 432 2.92 1.29 0.55
C ILE A 432 4.06 0.77 -0.31
N SER A 433 3.96 0.90 -1.64
CA SER A 433 4.88 0.26 -2.57
C SER A 433 5.27 1.18 -3.73
N ASN A 434 6.57 1.29 -4.00
CA ASN A 434 7.09 2.18 -5.05
C ASN A 434 6.62 3.63 -4.85
N VAL A 435 6.77 4.15 -3.63
CA VAL A 435 6.33 5.50 -3.26
C VAL A 435 7.52 6.37 -2.91
N ASP A 436 7.58 7.53 -3.55
CA ASP A 436 8.52 8.59 -3.20
C ASP A 436 7.89 9.54 -2.18
N MET A 437 8.55 9.73 -1.05
CA MET A 437 8.08 10.59 0.04
C MET A 437 8.99 11.81 0.18
N PHE A 438 8.39 13.00 0.06
CA PHE A 438 9.05 14.30 0.15
C PHE A 438 8.33 15.20 1.15
N PRO A 439 8.49 14.98 2.47
CA PRO A 439 7.86 15.81 3.47
C PRO A 439 8.41 17.24 3.41
N ARG A 440 7.51 18.23 3.45
CA ARG A 440 7.83 19.64 3.54
C ARG A 440 7.36 20.28 4.84
N ALA A 441 6.54 19.56 5.62
CA ALA A 441 6.01 20.01 6.90
C ALA A 441 6.71 19.32 8.08
N LYS A 442 7.17 20.10 9.05
CA LYS A 442 7.93 19.60 10.21
C LYS A 442 7.10 18.80 11.21
N LYS A 443 5.81 19.07 11.29
CA LYS A 443 4.95 18.66 12.41
C LYS A 443 4.43 17.24 12.32
N TYR A 444 4.34 16.66 11.13
CA TYR A 444 3.61 15.42 10.89
C TYR A 444 4.53 14.24 10.63
N SER A 445 4.10 13.06 11.09
CA SER A 445 4.71 11.78 10.75
C SER A 445 4.25 11.34 9.37
N CYS A 446 5.12 10.66 8.61
CA CYS A 446 4.73 10.16 7.29
C CYS A 446 3.75 9.00 7.38
N ILE A 447 3.84 8.21 8.43
CA ILE A 447 2.86 7.17 8.75
C ILE A 447 2.39 7.40 10.18
N ASP A 448 1.10 7.58 10.36
CA ASP A 448 0.52 7.90 11.66
C ASP A 448 -0.60 6.91 11.99
N PHE A 449 -0.42 6.15 13.06
CA PHE A 449 -1.46 5.30 13.62
C PHE A 449 -2.38 6.18 14.48
N ARG A 450 -3.55 6.46 13.95
CA ARG A 450 -4.50 7.41 14.57
C ARG A 450 -5.14 6.86 15.82
N LYS A 451 -5.42 7.79 16.73
CA LYS A 451 -6.19 7.55 17.96
C LYS A 451 -7.37 8.52 18.02
N ASP A 452 -8.30 8.40 17.09
CA ASP A 452 -9.52 9.22 17.15
C ASP A 452 -10.54 8.63 18.14
N VAL A 453 -10.44 7.35 18.43
CA VAL A 453 -11.30 6.57 19.35
C VAL A 453 -10.44 5.61 20.18
N ASN A 454 -11.08 4.91 21.13
CA ASN A 454 -10.40 3.98 22.05
C ASN A 454 -9.96 2.64 21.40
N LEU A 455 -9.76 2.61 20.11
CA LEU A 455 -9.27 1.44 19.38
C LEU A 455 -8.02 1.79 18.57
N ALA A 456 -7.14 0.81 18.38
CA ALA A 456 -5.89 0.95 17.63
C ALA A 456 -5.89 0.11 16.36
N PHE A 457 -5.01 0.45 15.43
CA PHE A 457 -4.71 -0.37 14.26
C PHE A 457 -4.06 -1.69 14.71
N GLN A 458 -4.57 -2.81 14.20
CA GLN A 458 -4.13 -4.17 14.53
C GLN A 458 -3.69 -4.98 13.31
N GLY A 459 -3.66 -4.33 12.15
CA GLY A 459 -3.31 -4.96 10.89
C GLY A 459 -1.80 -5.07 10.64
N THR A 460 -1.45 -5.28 9.39
CA THR A 460 -0.06 -5.31 8.94
C THR A 460 0.22 -4.10 8.04
N LEU A 461 1.35 -3.44 8.27
CA LEU A 461 1.87 -2.40 7.38
C LEU A 461 3.06 -2.95 6.60
N HIS A 462 2.98 -2.92 5.28
CA HIS A 462 4.08 -3.23 4.37
C HIS A 462 4.59 -1.96 3.70
N ILE A 463 5.89 -1.74 3.73
CA ILE A 463 6.60 -0.67 3.02
C ILE A 463 7.59 -1.33 2.08
N ASN A 464 7.36 -1.22 0.77
CA ASN A 464 8.14 -1.94 -0.23
C ASN A 464 8.71 -0.97 -1.29
N ASN A 465 10.02 -1.00 -1.51
CA ASN A 465 10.72 -0.21 -2.54
C ASN A 465 10.35 1.29 -2.48
N CYS A 466 10.40 1.88 -1.30
CA CYS A 466 10.05 3.28 -1.10
C CYS A 466 11.30 4.14 -0.87
N THR A 467 11.17 5.43 -1.15
CA THR A 467 12.19 6.43 -0.82
C THR A 467 11.62 7.48 0.11
N LEU A 468 12.39 7.89 1.10
CA LEU A 468 12.12 9.08 1.89
C LEU A 468 13.30 10.03 1.74
N ASN A 469 13.06 11.16 1.10
CA ASN A 469 14.03 12.24 0.97
C ASN A 469 13.52 13.48 1.68
N GLU A 470 14.20 13.89 2.72
CA GLU A 470 13.86 15.07 3.49
C GLU A 470 14.97 16.11 3.40
N PRO A 471 14.65 17.37 3.06
CA PRO A 471 15.63 18.46 3.12
C PRO A 471 16.17 18.65 4.54
N ASN A 472 17.46 18.88 4.69
CA ASN A 472 18.12 19.05 6.00
C ASN A 472 17.53 20.20 6.86
N SER A 473 16.80 21.12 6.27
CA SER A 473 16.11 22.23 6.93
C SER A 473 14.82 21.85 7.64
N ILE A 474 14.27 20.67 7.34
CA ILE A 474 12.99 20.20 7.87
C ILE A 474 13.28 19.04 8.83
N ARG A 475 13.37 19.32 10.13
CA ARG A 475 13.50 18.26 11.15
C ARG A 475 12.11 17.83 11.59
N GLY A 476 11.58 16.80 10.98
CA GLY A 476 10.43 16.07 11.50
C GLY A 476 10.84 15.15 12.65
N ASN A 477 9.88 14.75 13.48
CA ASN A 477 10.21 13.97 14.67
C ASN A 477 10.26 12.47 14.40
N ILE A 478 9.28 11.92 13.68
CA ILE A 478 9.07 10.47 13.56
C ILE A 478 8.54 10.13 12.17
N PHE A 479 9.00 9.03 11.59
CA PHE A 479 8.49 8.52 10.31
C PHE A 479 7.24 7.65 10.52
N ILE A 480 7.32 6.63 11.39
CA ILE A 480 6.18 5.80 11.78
C ILE A 480 5.80 6.13 13.22
N ASN A 481 4.69 6.79 13.41
CA ASN A 481 4.21 7.21 14.72
C ASN A 481 3.13 6.25 15.25
N ALA A 482 3.48 5.44 16.22
CA ALA A 482 2.56 4.53 16.89
C ALA A 482 2.11 5.03 18.28
N VAL A 483 2.48 6.24 18.67
CA VAL A 483 2.17 6.82 20.01
C VAL A 483 0.69 6.80 20.31
N LYS A 484 -0.11 7.03 19.29
CA LYS A 484 -1.56 7.19 19.44
C LYS A 484 -2.32 5.87 19.50
N SER A 485 -1.64 4.74 19.29
CA SER A 485 -2.28 3.43 19.26
C SER A 485 -2.53 2.82 20.64
N VAL A 486 -2.18 3.52 21.73
CA VAL A 486 -2.35 3.00 23.09
C VAL A 486 -3.24 3.93 23.92
N SER A 487 -4.47 3.55 24.12
CA SER A 487 -5.25 4.05 25.25
C SER A 487 -5.09 3.11 26.44
N SER A 488 -4.93 3.68 27.61
CA SER A 488 -4.91 2.95 28.88
C SER A 488 -6.23 2.19 29.08
N GLY A 489 -6.21 0.89 29.01
CA GLY A 489 -7.31 0.01 29.41
C GLY A 489 -7.88 -0.82 28.28
N SER A 490 -7.68 -2.14 28.38
CA SER A 490 -8.31 -3.22 27.61
C SER A 490 -8.18 -3.17 26.08
N GLN A 491 -6.95 -3.07 25.56
CA GLN A 491 -6.67 -3.41 24.17
C GLN A 491 -6.53 -4.93 24.04
N PRO A 492 -7.05 -5.54 22.96
CA PRO A 492 -6.71 -6.93 22.66
C PRO A 492 -5.20 -7.07 22.46
N ASP A 493 -4.64 -8.22 22.84
CA ASP A 493 -3.19 -8.53 22.77
C ASP A 493 -2.60 -8.52 21.36
N VAL A 494 -3.39 -8.24 20.34
CA VAL A 494 -2.96 -8.21 18.94
C VAL A 494 -2.28 -6.87 18.64
N LYS A 495 -1.01 -6.95 18.28
CA LYS A 495 -0.16 -5.79 17.96
C LYS A 495 0.03 -5.66 16.45
N PRO A 496 0.08 -4.45 15.88
CA PRO A 496 0.36 -4.28 14.47
C PRO A 496 1.73 -4.84 14.11
N ARG A 497 1.83 -5.42 12.92
CA ARG A 497 3.07 -5.90 12.35
C ARG A 497 3.55 -4.92 11.28
N ILE A 498 4.83 -4.57 11.30
CA ILE A 498 5.44 -3.66 10.34
C ILE A 498 6.51 -4.41 9.56
N VAL A 499 6.39 -4.43 8.25
CA VAL A 499 7.30 -5.10 7.30
C VAL A 499 7.86 -4.06 6.35
N ILE A 500 9.18 -3.92 6.32
CA ILE A 500 9.89 -2.99 5.45
C ILE A 500 10.80 -3.80 4.52
N ASN A 501 10.58 -3.70 3.21
CA ASN A 501 11.38 -4.35 2.19
C ASN A 501 11.84 -3.31 1.16
N GLY A 502 13.10 -2.89 1.22
CA GLY A 502 13.64 -1.87 0.33
C GLY A 502 13.12 -0.46 0.69
N LEU A 503 13.71 0.16 1.69
CA LEU A 503 13.45 1.56 2.03
C LEU A 503 14.76 2.33 2.00
N TYR A 504 14.89 3.29 1.08
CA TYR A 504 15.93 4.30 1.12
C TYR A 504 15.50 5.46 2.02
N TYR A 505 16.19 5.65 3.15
CA TYR A 505 15.78 6.52 4.23
C TYR A 505 16.81 7.64 4.48
N ASN A 506 16.72 8.71 3.68
CA ASN A 506 17.64 9.85 3.73
C ASN A 506 17.04 11.01 4.55
N THR A 507 17.02 10.85 5.86
CA THR A 507 16.49 11.83 6.81
C THR A 507 17.14 11.66 8.18
N THR A 508 17.00 12.65 9.04
CA THR A 508 17.35 12.58 10.47
C THR A 508 16.17 12.25 11.38
N ARG A 509 14.98 12.00 10.82
CA ARG A 509 13.81 11.58 11.61
C ARG A 509 14.07 10.23 12.26
N GLN A 510 13.46 10.01 13.40
CA GLN A 510 13.37 8.66 13.96
C GLN A 510 12.53 7.78 13.02
N LEU A 511 13.02 6.58 12.74
CA LEU A 511 12.31 5.64 11.88
C LEU A 511 10.95 5.27 12.48
N CYS A 512 10.92 4.99 13.78
CA CYS A 512 9.66 4.68 14.45
C CYS A 512 9.71 5.03 15.94
N TYR A 513 8.52 5.22 16.47
CA TYR A 513 8.25 5.37 17.89
C TYR A 513 7.22 4.32 18.33
N SER A 514 7.58 3.53 19.32
CA SER A 514 6.70 2.56 19.99
C SER A 514 6.59 2.96 21.46
N PRO A 515 5.39 3.29 21.97
CA PRO A 515 5.24 3.70 23.36
C PRO A 515 5.61 2.58 24.34
N ALA A 516 6.00 2.96 25.57
CA ALA A 516 6.31 2.01 26.61
C ALA A 516 5.15 1.02 26.85
N GLY A 517 5.47 -0.27 26.98
CA GLY A 517 4.47 -1.33 27.14
C GLY A 517 3.86 -1.87 25.86
N MET A 518 4.20 -1.31 24.69
CA MET A 518 3.74 -1.80 23.39
C MET A 518 4.93 -2.23 22.52
N ALA A 519 5.34 -3.47 22.60
CA ALA A 519 6.37 -4.02 21.72
C ALA A 519 5.79 -4.23 20.32
N LEU A 520 6.09 -3.32 19.37
CA LEU A 520 5.75 -3.51 17.97
C LEU A 520 6.76 -4.41 17.28
N ASN A 521 6.27 -5.27 16.38
CA ASN A 521 7.11 -6.20 15.63
C ASN A 521 7.48 -5.62 14.27
N TYR A 522 8.78 -5.41 14.06
CA TYR A 522 9.35 -4.93 12.81
C TYR A 522 10.13 -6.05 12.12
N SER A 523 9.84 -6.27 10.84
CA SER A 523 10.63 -7.12 9.95
C SER A 523 11.19 -6.24 8.84
N ILE A 524 12.50 -6.05 8.80
CA ILE A 524 13.17 -5.09 7.93
C ILE A 524 14.17 -5.81 7.04
N ASN A 525 14.08 -5.60 5.73
CA ASN A 525 15.01 -6.15 4.76
C ASN A 525 15.31 -5.12 3.68
N GLY A 526 16.59 -4.98 3.27
CA GLY A 526 16.98 -4.03 2.24
C GLY A 526 16.76 -2.55 2.61
N PHE A 527 16.88 -2.21 3.89
CA PHE A 527 16.85 -0.82 4.36
C PHE A 527 18.21 -0.15 4.12
N GLU A 528 18.17 1.11 3.69
CA GLU A 528 19.37 1.94 3.63
C GLU A 528 19.09 3.32 4.22
N GLY A 529 19.79 3.69 5.30
CA GLY A 529 19.61 5.01 5.91
C GLY A 529 19.90 5.09 7.40
N ASN A 530 19.42 6.17 8.03
CA ASN A 530 19.49 6.35 9.46
C ASN A 530 18.49 5.45 10.18
N PHE A 531 18.97 4.57 11.01
CA PHE A 531 18.13 3.69 11.80
C PHE A 531 18.03 4.23 13.23
N SER A 532 16.93 4.89 13.53
CA SER A 532 16.65 5.41 14.85
C SER A 532 15.28 4.97 15.32
N MET A 533 15.20 4.32 16.46
CA MET A 533 13.98 3.81 17.05
C MET A 533 13.85 4.27 18.50
N TRP A 534 12.65 4.61 18.90
CA TRP A 534 12.37 4.97 20.27
C TRP A 534 11.23 4.12 20.83
N GLY A 535 11.35 3.75 22.11
CA GLY A 535 10.38 2.88 22.77
C GLY A 535 10.84 1.42 22.83
N ALA A 536 9.89 0.49 22.71
CA ALA A 536 10.11 -0.95 22.91
C ALA A 536 9.82 -1.79 21.65
N PRO A 537 10.57 -1.61 20.54
CA PRO A 537 10.34 -2.41 19.34
C PRO A 537 11.02 -3.78 19.42
N ASN A 538 10.35 -4.82 18.88
CA ASN A 538 11.01 -6.05 18.48
C ASN A 538 11.41 -5.93 17.01
N VAL A 539 12.70 -6.02 16.72
CA VAL A 539 13.25 -5.79 15.38
C VAL A 539 13.95 -7.04 14.88
N LYS A 540 13.57 -7.48 13.67
CA LYS A 540 14.39 -8.39 12.85
C LYS A 540 14.79 -7.62 11.60
N MET A 541 16.11 -7.40 11.43
CA MET A 541 16.67 -6.69 10.29
C MET A 541 17.66 -7.57 9.55
N SER A 542 17.60 -7.54 8.22
CA SER A 542 18.56 -8.25 7.37
C SER A 542 18.91 -7.48 6.11
N ASN A 543 20.06 -7.80 5.51
CA ASN A 543 20.50 -7.30 4.20
C ASN A 543 20.39 -5.77 4.07
N SER A 544 20.77 -5.03 5.11
CA SER A 544 20.53 -3.59 5.23
C SER A 544 21.82 -2.80 5.44
N ILE A 545 21.78 -1.51 5.11
CA ILE A 545 22.88 -0.57 5.35
C ILE A 545 22.38 0.51 6.30
N CYS A 546 22.84 0.49 7.55
CA CYS A 546 22.51 1.50 8.53
C CYS A 546 23.60 2.55 8.59
N TRP A 547 23.27 3.82 8.33
CA TRP A 547 24.22 4.92 8.42
C TRP A 547 24.48 5.36 9.86
N ASN A 548 23.42 5.39 10.66
CA ASN A 548 23.47 5.52 12.11
C ASN A 548 22.46 4.57 12.72
N MET A 549 22.74 4.14 13.95
CA MET A 549 21.79 3.31 14.68
C MET A 549 21.62 3.89 16.08
N ASP A 550 20.42 4.31 16.40
CA ASP A 550 20.07 4.87 17.69
C ASP A 550 18.78 4.21 18.20
N THR A 551 18.88 3.64 19.39
CA THR A 551 17.75 3.01 20.07
C THR A 551 17.54 3.68 21.42
N ASN A 552 17.33 4.99 21.43
CA ASN A 552 17.04 5.75 22.65
C ASN A 552 15.61 5.50 23.12
N GLY A 553 15.44 4.86 24.25
CA GLY A 553 14.14 4.69 24.87
C GLY A 553 14.12 3.68 26.00
N LEU A 554 13.05 3.70 26.78
CA LEU A 554 12.77 2.71 27.80
C LEU A 554 12.46 1.36 27.13
N LEU A 555 13.49 0.55 26.92
CA LEU A 555 13.31 -0.81 26.45
C LEU A 555 12.77 -1.65 27.61
N THR A 556 11.70 -2.38 27.34
CA THR A 556 11.25 -3.39 28.28
C THR A 556 12.18 -4.61 28.18
N PRO A 557 12.31 -5.43 29.23
CA PRO A 557 13.12 -6.65 29.19
C PRO A 557 12.76 -7.62 28.06
N GLU A 558 11.58 -7.47 27.47
CA GLU A 558 11.05 -8.31 26.40
C GLU A 558 11.46 -7.88 24.99
N THR A 559 12.19 -6.76 24.86
CA THR A 559 12.56 -6.21 23.54
C THR A 559 13.82 -6.88 23.00
N ILE A 560 13.74 -7.45 21.82
CA ILE A 560 14.87 -8.09 21.13
C ILE A 560 15.13 -7.42 19.79
N ILE A 561 16.37 -7.01 19.57
CA ILE A 561 16.86 -6.49 18.30
C ILE A 561 17.76 -7.56 17.67
N HIS A 562 17.34 -8.10 16.55
CA HIS A 562 18.11 -9.08 15.78
C HIS A 562 18.51 -8.48 14.43
N ILE A 563 19.80 -8.36 14.19
CA ILE A 563 20.40 -7.78 12.98
C ILE A 563 21.30 -8.84 12.34
N ASP A 564 21.05 -9.17 11.10
CA ASP A 564 21.80 -10.19 10.37
C ASP A 564 22.21 -9.71 8.97
N ASN A 565 23.43 -10.04 8.56
CA ASN A 565 23.97 -9.72 7.23
C ASN A 565 23.83 -8.23 6.84
N CYS A 566 24.11 -7.32 7.76
CA CYS A 566 24.01 -5.88 7.57
C CYS A 566 25.36 -5.20 7.52
N THR A 567 25.40 -4.02 6.91
CA THR A 567 26.54 -3.10 7.01
C THR A 567 26.14 -1.93 7.90
N LEU A 568 26.90 -1.73 8.96
CA LEU A 568 26.67 -0.74 9.99
C LEU A 568 27.74 0.35 9.85
N ASN A 569 27.37 1.47 9.18
CA ASN A 569 28.28 2.56 8.82
C ASN A 569 28.07 3.80 9.68
N LYS A 570 29.08 4.65 9.76
CA LYS A 570 28.95 6.03 10.24
C LYS A 570 28.80 6.96 9.05
N LYS A 571 27.78 7.78 9.05
CA LYS A 571 27.66 8.86 8.05
C LYS A 571 28.66 9.97 8.42
N GLU A 572 29.53 10.33 7.49
CA GLU A 572 30.64 11.30 7.73
C GLU A 572 30.17 12.70 8.16
N THR A 573 28.90 13.03 7.98
CA THR A 573 28.36 14.38 8.20
C THR A 573 27.68 14.62 9.55
N THR A 574 27.59 13.61 10.43
CA THR A 574 26.99 13.76 11.76
C THR A 574 28.06 13.69 12.85
N PRO A 575 28.18 14.73 13.71
CA PRO A 575 29.11 14.64 14.87
C PRO A 575 28.63 13.50 15.78
N SER A 576 29.54 12.58 16.06
CA SER A 576 29.54 11.55 17.11
C SER A 576 28.17 11.18 17.70
N THR A 577 27.33 10.48 16.98
CA THR A 577 26.28 9.71 17.62
C THR A 577 26.76 8.27 17.72
N ASP A 578 27.21 7.93 18.90
CA ASP A 578 27.49 6.55 19.24
C ASP A 578 26.20 5.76 19.17
N TRP A 579 26.29 4.54 18.75
CA TRP A 579 25.13 3.66 18.68
C TRP A 579 24.74 3.22 20.08
N PHE A 580 23.49 3.48 20.45
CA PHE A 580 22.97 3.06 21.74
C PHE A 580 22.09 1.82 21.57
N PHE A 581 22.45 0.75 22.23
CA PHE A 581 21.58 -0.41 22.42
C PHE A 581 21.18 -0.46 23.89
N THR A 582 19.89 -0.34 24.15
CA THR A 582 19.32 -0.36 25.50
C THR A 582 18.36 -1.54 25.68
N GLY A 583 18.70 -2.71 25.24
CA GLY A 583 17.91 -3.94 25.38
C GLY A 583 18.74 -5.14 24.99
N GLU A 584 18.14 -6.31 24.88
CA GLU A 584 18.83 -7.48 24.34
C GLU A 584 19.01 -7.34 22.84
N PHE A 585 20.20 -7.63 22.35
CA PHE A 585 20.46 -7.65 20.91
C PHE A 585 21.23 -8.90 20.46
N ILE A 586 20.96 -9.29 19.22
CA ILE A 586 21.72 -10.29 18.48
C ILE A 586 22.18 -9.63 17.18
N ILE A 587 23.49 -9.53 17.00
CA ILE A 587 24.11 -9.00 15.76
C ILE A 587 24.92 -10.13 15.14
N ALA A 588 24.52 -10.56 13.94
CA ALA A 588 25.13 -11.69 13.26
C ALA A 588 25.62 -11.33 11.85
N ASN A 589 26.77 -11.85 11.46
CA ASN A 589 27.30 -11.77 10.09
C ASN A 589 27.39 -10.33 9.53
N CYS A 590 27.59 -9.34 10.37
CA CYS A 590 27.57 -7.94 9.98
C CYS A 590 28.99 -7.35 9.77
N LYS A 591 29.06 -6.34 8.88
CA LYS A 591 30.22 -5.45 8.80
C LYS A 591 29.97 -4.23 9.69
N ILE A 592 30.82 -4.01 10.69
CA ILE A 592 30.69 -2.96 11.68
C ILE A 592 31.79 -1.93 11.47
N ASN A 593 31.43 -0.79 10.91
CA ASN A 593 32.37 0.29 10.57
C ASN A 593 32.31 1.44 11.58
N ASN A 594 31.83 1.18 12.79
CA ASN A 594 31.75 2.16 13.86
C ASN A 594 31.75 1.48 15.24
N THR A 595 32.26 2.17 16.24
CA THR A 595 32.11 1.77 17.64
C THR A 595 30.65 1.99 18.07
N PHE A 596 30.05 1.01 18.69
CA PHE A 596 28.71 1.17 19.25
C PHE A 596 28.69 1.09 20.76
N LYS A 597 27.82 1.85 21.38
CA LYS A 597 27.61 1.86 22.81
C LYS A 597 26.51 0.90 23.21
N CYS A 598 26.84 -0.04 24.08
CA CYS A 598 25.87 -0.85 24.79
C CYS A 598 25.59 -0.15 26.15
N ASN A 599 24.37 0.23 26.39
CA ASN A 599 24.00 0.89 27.63
C ASN A 599 22.75 0.25 28.22
N THR A 600 22.90 -0.91 28.83
CA THR A 600 21.84 -1.56 29.58
C THR A 600 21.93 -1.21 31.05
N GLN A 601 20.80 -0.97 31.69
CA GLN A 601 20.71 -0.86 33.14
C GLN A 601 20.79 -2.23 33.84
N ASP A 602 20.64 -3.30 33.05
CA ASP A 602 20.65 -4.68 33.55
C ASP A 602 21.94 -5.39 33.11
N ASP A 603 22.82 -5.64 34.07
CA ASP A 603 24.06 -6.40 33.86
C ASP A 603 23.81 -7.88 33.52
N GLN A 604 22.54 -8.34 33.58
CA GLN A 604 22.10 -9.69 33.22
C GLN A 604 21.60 -9.79 31.77
N ALA A 605 21.44 -8.66 31.07
CA ALA A 605 20.99 -8.66 29.68
C ALA A 605 21.99 -9.43 28.79
N LYS A 606 21.49 -10.40 28.03
CA LYS A 606 22.30 -11.29 27.19
C LYS A 606 22.41 -10.73 25.79
N HIS A 607 23.52 -10.09 25.48
CA HIS A 607 23.81 -9.61 24.13
C HIS A 607 24.73 -10.58 23.40
N LEU A 608 24.48 -10.82 22.13
CA LEU A 608 25.26 -11.71 21.28
C LEU A 608 25.73 -11.00 20.01
N VAL A 609 27.04 -11.05 19.77
CA VAL A 609 27.66 -10.62 18.50
C VAL A 609 28.40 -11.81 17.91
N THR A 610 27.99 -12.26 16.73
CA THR A 610 28.54 -13.49 16.13
C THR A 610 28.88 -13.31 14.65
N GLY A 611 30.02 -13.84 14.21
CA GLY A 611 30.46 -13.81 12.82
C GLY A 611 30.64 -12.40 12.23
N CYS A 612 30.78 -11.38 13.07
CA CYS A 612 30.88 -9.99 12.65
C CYS A 612 32.33 -9.57 12.35
N ILE A 613 32.49 -8.62 11.44
CA ILE A 613 33.78 -8.00 11.13
C ILE A 613 33.71 -6.53 11.56
N PHE A 614 34.51 -6.18 12.57
CA PHE A 614 34.69 -4.80 12.97
C PHE A 614 35.79 -4.16 12.12
N LYS A 615 35.59 -2.90 11.73
CA LYS A 615 36.64 -2.11 11.09
C LYS A 615 37.78 -1.86 12.10
N ASN A 616 38.98 -1.80 11.63
CA ASN A 616 40.17 -1.57 12.47
C ASN A 616 39.97 -0.45 13.51
N GLY A 617 40.14 -0.77 14.79
CA GLY A 617 39.95 0.14 15.88
C GLY A 617 38.51 0.30 16.40
N GLU A 618 37.52 -0.25 15.72
CA GLU A 618 36.14 -0.19 16.20
C GLU A 618 35.81 -1.34 17.14
N THR A 619 34.97 -1.08 18.15
CA THR A 619 34.65 -2.03 19.21
C THR A 619 33.27 -1.74 19.83
N VAL A 620 32.98 -2.42 20.92
CA VAL A 620 31.79 -2.19 21.77
C VAL A 620 32.23 -1.59 23.10
N ILE A 621 31.55 -0.51 23.48
CA ILE A 621 31.83 0.18 24.76
C ILE A 621 30.53 0.33 25.58
N GLY A 622 30.65 0.57 26.88
CA GLY A 622 29.51 0.90 27.75
C GLY A 622 29.25 -0.12 28.86
N ARG A 623 27.98 -0.32 29.18
CA ARG A 623 27.52 -1.23 30.25
C ARG A 623 26.71 -2.37 29.67
N GLY A 624 26.83 -3.56 30.23
CA GLY A 624 26.11 -4.75 29.86
C GLY A 624 27.00 -5.95 29.64
N ALA A 625 26.42 -7.14 29.51
CA ALA A 625 27.13 -8.38 29.23
C ALA A 625 27.02 -8.72 27.74
N VAL A 626 28.13 -8.75 27.02
CA VAL A 626 28.14 -9.06 25.56
C VAL A 626 28.99 -10.29 25.31
N SER A 627 28.46 -11.23 24.56
CA SER A 627 29.18 -12.42 24.09
C SER A 627 29.59 -12.24 22.62
N PHE A 628 30.89 -12.36 22.35
CA PHE A 628 31.45 -12.35 20.99
C PHE A 628 31.82 -13.75 20.57
N VAL A 629 31.37 -14.20 19.41
CA VAL A 629 31.67 -15.54 18.91
C VAL A 629 32.07 -15.48 17.44
N GLY A 630 33.25 -15.94 17.10
CA GLY A 630 33.73 -16.03 15.72
C GLY A 630 33.83 -14.68 15.00
N CYS A 631 34.08 -13.59 15.72
CA CYS A 631 34.21 -12.25 15.17
C CYS A 631 35.64 -11.92 14.75
N VAL A 632 35.77 -11.01 13.79
CA VAL A 632 37.08 -10.33 13.52
C VAL A 632 37.01 -9.00 14.23
N ILE A 633 37.81 -8.85 15.31
CA ILE A 633 37.84 -7.66 16.16
C ILE A 633 39.27 -7.52 16.75
N ASP A 634 39.90 -6.41 16.51
CA ASP A 634 41.27 -6.15 16.92
C ASP A 634 41.39 -5.20 18.12
N THR A 635 40.29 -4.64 18.57
CA THR A 635 40.24 -3.72 19.70
C THR A 635 39.44 -4.34 20.84
N VAL A 636 40.05 -4.46 22.03
CA VAL A 636 39.38 -5.05 23.19
C VAL A 636 38.14 -4.25 23.58
N PRO A 637 36.97 -4.91 23.73
CA PRO A 637 35.76 -4.25 24.18
C PRO A 637 35.90 -3.58 25.55
N THR A 638 35.40 -2.34 25.66
CA THR A 638 35.36 -1.62 26.94
C THR A 638 33.97 -1.73 27.54
N LEU A 639 33.67 -2.90 28.09
CA LEU A 639 32.38 -3.27 28.69
C LEU A 639 32.54 -3.65 30.15
N THR A 640 31.46 -3.58 30.92
CA THR A 640 31.41 -4.05 32.30
C THR A 640 31.67 -5.57 32.35
N HIS A 641 31.03 -6.30 31.44
CA HIS A 641 31.20 -7.76 31.28
C HIS A 641 31.24 -8.12 29.81
N TYR A 642 32.18 -8.99 29.40
CA TYR A 642 32.16 -9.59 28.06
C TYR A 642 32.77 -10.97 28.05
N LYS A 643 32.35 -11.77 27.06
CA LYS A 643 32.96 -13.06 26.73
C LYS A 643 33.39 -13.04 25.26
N SER A 644 34.57 -13.56 24.96
CA SER A 644 35.02 -13.74 23.58
C SER A 644 35.41 -15.20 23.36
N LYS A 645 34.95 -15.77 22.24
CA LYS A 645 35.27 -17.14 21.88
C LYS A 645 35.51 -17.23 20.38
N SER A 646 36.64 -17.84 20.01
CA SER A 646 37.02 -18.07 18.61
C SER A 646 37.02 -16.77 17.75
N CYS A 647 37.39 -15.62 18.37
CA CYS A 647 37.53 -14.35 17.68
C CYS A 647 38.94 -14.19 17.14
N PHE A 648 39.04 -13.50 15.97
CA PHE A 648 40.35 -13.09 15.43
C PHE A 648 40.65 -11.67 15.89
N GLY A 649 41.89 -11.41 16.38
CA GLY A 649 42.34 -10.11 16.82
C GLY A 649 42.26 -9.87 18.34
N ILE A 650 41.42 -10.59 19.06
CA ILE A 650 41.39 -10.60 20.52
C ILE A 650 41.46 -12.04 21.07
N ALA A 651 42.05 -12.21 22.24
CA ALA A 651 42.11 -13.52 22.90
C ALA A 651 40.74 -13.95 23.42
N ASP A 652 40.53 -15.28 23.53
CA ASP A 652 39.37 -15.82 24.22
C ASP A 652 39.43 -15.36 25.70
N ALA A 653 38.35 -14.75 26.15
CA ALA A 653 38.29 -14.12 27.47
C ALA A 653 36.87 -14.16 28.03
N GLU A 654 36.80 -14.13 29.35
CA GLU A 654 35.59 -13.85 30.11
C GLU A 654 35.92 -12.78 31.17
N LYS A 655 35.21 -11.63 31.13
CA LYS A 655 35.40 -10.52 32.04
C LYS A 655 34.09 -10.16 32.75
#